data_b7a833c72f215119ad1c508306175563
#
_entry.id   b7a833c72f215119ad1c508306175563
#
_cell.length_a   1.000
_cell.length_b   1.000
_cell.length_c   1.000
_cell.angle_alpha   90.00
_cell.angle_beta   90.00
_cell.angle_gamma   90.00
#
_symmetry.space_group_name_H-M   'P 1'
#
loop_
_entity.id
_entity.type
_entity.pdbx_description
1 polymer ?
#
loop_
_entity_poly.entity_id
_entity_poly.type
_entity_poly.pdbx_seq_one_letter_code
_entity_poly.pdbx_strand_id
1 'polypeptide(L)'
;METEGPLLQFAPLQSFVSPSFWHKLTEIKIDFDRLNDEPKSICGYYSPRQAKSCLLEVDCTAFNSNFKEPKFCFKAYGTIYNKNTLEKFKETDKTSLLQQEGSKLLEEVRTDTILKDPSRLARLFILSFADLKNYNYYYWFGFPSPLTSTLKLMNPVVKLRDIPEKGSLIQEAFAMRGAECAGNFFILSVNKDNKNCFTLKEFVNKFKSLPEGGIKDLYFCFADNSEYVEPSPFLLQQKLQFVGVRYDQDMNWNESQIWQVKQSIEADDYLKEFNNENVKFVGWELNRNRKLQPRMISMKESMDPTILAENSVNLNLKLMKWRLLPDLNLNILATTKCLLFGAGTLGCAVARTLLGWGFKRITFVDSGKVSFSNPVRQYLYTHQDACKDNIMKSTIAAERIKEINPSVNSSGYVLNIPMPGHPIGERLKEQTIKDLSKLKDLAQQHDAFFLLTDSRESRWLPTLLGTAYQKIVINAALGFDSYLVQRHGSTKRAEKIGDSATEVQVDNLRCIKGEDLGCYFCNDVTAPGNSLKDRTLDQQCTVTRPGVSNIAASYAVELLVSLLQQPLKELSPAYYATTKGATGNTSDIPEGLLGVIPHSIRGSLFNYENILPATRKFTQCIACSEKVVEAFQAEGDIFLFKVFQTSTYLADLTDISKFGEINNEVIDLESDLELSD
;
A
#
# COMPACT_ATOMS: atom_id res chain seq x y z
N MET A 1 53.30 -33.72 25.01
CA MET A 1 51.84 -33.73 25.21
C MET A 1 51.27 -32.87 24.10
N GLU A 2 50.68 -33.48 23.06
CA GLU A 2 49.94 -32.71 22.07
C GLU A 2 48.72 -32.13 22.79
N THR A 3 48.60 -30.84 22.87
CA THR A 3 47.43 -30.19 23.44
C THR A 3 46.24 -30.55 22.58
N GLU A 4 45.27 -31.25 23.17
CA GLU A 4 44.03 -31.61 22.48
C GLU A 4 43.33 -30.34 22.03
N GLY A 5 43.12 -30.18 20.75
CA GLY A 5 42.41 -29.04 20.16
C GLY A 5 40.89 -29.03 20.47
N PRO A 6 40.22 -27.94 20.25
CA PRO A 6 38.79 -27.84 20.49
C PRO A 6 38.00 -28.80 19.59
N LEU A 7 36.84 -29.27 20.13
CA LEU A 7 35.88 -30.03 19.35
C LEU A 7 35.18 -29.11 18.33
N LEU A 8 35.02 -29.61 17.11
CA LEU A 8 34.21 -28.92 16.10
C LEU A 8 32.73 -29.07 16.43
N GLN A 9 31.97 -27.98 16.23
CA GLN A 9 30.52 -27.91 16.47
C GLN A 9 29.80 -27.59 15.16
N PHE A 10 28.50 -27.87 15.07
CA PHE A 10 27.71 -27.51 13.88
C PHE A 10 27.46 -26.02 13.82
N ALA A 11 27.79 -25.40 12.69
CA ALA A 11 27.41 -24.02 12.42
C ALA A 11 25.88 -23.90 12.22
N PRO A 12 25.22 -22.85 12.76
CA PRO A 12 23.81 -22.63 12.52
C PRO A 12 23.58 -22.25 11.06
N LEU A 13 22.94 -23.13 10.28
CA LEU A 13 22.51 -22.86 8.92
C LEU A 13 21.30 -21.91 8.93
N GLN A 14 21.24 -21.01 7.95
CA GLN A 14 20.10 -20.14 7.71
C GLN A 14 19.56 -20.36 6.32
N SER A 15 18.24 -20.40 6.20
CA SER A 15 17.53 -20.49 4.93
C SER A 15 16.85 -19.18 4.56
N PHE A 16 16.77 -18.93 3.27
CA PHE A 16 15.90 -17.93 2.69
C PHE A 16 14.92 -18.58 1.73
N VAL A 17 13.64 -18.58 2.10
CA VAL A 17 12.58 -19.05 1.22
C VAL A 17 11.95 -17.83 0.57
N SER A 18 12.18 -17.67 -0.73
CA SER A 18 11.70 -16.55 -1.52
C SER A 18 10.17 -16.49 -1.56
N PRO A 19 9.56 -15.29 -1.60
CA PRO A 19 8.13 -15.14 -1.88
C PRO A 19 7.67 -15.90 -3.13
N SER A 20 8.49 -15.96 -4.17
CA SER A 20 8.18 -16.68 -5.41
C SER A 20 8.00 -18.19 -5.22
N PHE A 21 8.67 -18.78 -4.24
CA PHE A 21 8.48 -20.20 -3.86
C PHE A 21 7.05 -20.46 -3.38
N TRP A 22 6.53 -19.58 -2.50
CA TRP A 22 5.18 -19.71 -1.96
C TRP A 22 4.10 -19.48 -3.01
N HIS A 23 4.34 -18.56 -3.96
CA HIS A 23 3.47 -18.40 -5.14
C HIS A 23 3.39 -19.71 -5.94
N LYS A 24 4.55 -20.30 -6.25
CA LYS A 24 4.61 -21.54 -7.04
C LYS A 24 4.01 -22.74 -6.28
N LEU A 25 4.26 -22.83 -4.97
CA LEU A 25 3.63 -23.85 -4.12
C LEU A 25 2.10 -23.72 -4.12
N THR A 26 1.57 -22.49 -4.08
CA THR A 26 0.13 -22.22 -4.14
C THR A 26 -0.46 -22.68 -5.47
N GLU A 27 0.17 -22.30 -6.58
CA GLU A 27 -0.23 -22.74 -7.92
C GLU A 27 -0.29 -24.28 -8.00
N ILE A 28 0.79 -24.94 -7.57
CA ILE A 28 0.85 -26.41 -7.54
C ILE A 28 -0.24 -26.99 -6.66
N LYS A 29 -0.49 -26.41 -5.49
CA LYS A 29 -1.49 -26.87 -4.54
C LYS A 29 -2.92 -26.74 -5.06
N ILE A 30 -3.24 -25.63 -5.71
CA ILE A 30 -4.59 -25.36 -6.25
C ILE A 30 -4.85 -26.18 -7.51
N ASP A 31 -3.91 -26.15 -8.46
CA ASP A 31 -4.15 -26.67 -9.82
C ASP A 31 -3.90 -28.18 -9.92
N PHE A 32 -2.91 -28.70 -9.18
CA PHE A 32 -2.45 -30.08 -9.32
C PHE A 32 -2.73 -30.94 -8.09
N ASP A 33 -2.24 -30.53 -6.89
CA ASP A 33 -2.24 -31.40 -5.70
C ASP A 33 -3.60 -31.49 -5.04
N ARG A 34 -4.31 -30.39 -4.96
CA ARG A 34 -5.60 -30.28 -4.28
C ARG A 34 -5.51 -30.82 -2.85
N LEU A 35 -6.02 -32.03 -2.59
CA LEU A 35 -5.99 -32.70 -1.29
C LEU A 35 -4.81 -33.69 -1.13
N ASN A 36 -4.01 -33.88 -2.18
CA ASN A 36 -2.79 -34.70 -2.06
C ASN A 36 -1.75 -33.97 -1.21
N ASP A 37 -1.19 -34.66 -0.19
CA ASP A 37 -0.13 -34.18 0.72
C ASP A 37 1.13 -35.03 0.68
N GLU A 38 1.33 -35.81 -0.39
CA GLU A 38 2.55 -36.58 -0.62
C GLU A 38 3.78 -35.68 -0.72
N PRO A 39 4.93 -36.17 -0.22
CA PRO A 39 6.18 -35.43 -0.30
C PRO A 39 6.61 -35.17 -1.75
N LYS A 40 7.14 -33.98 -2.02
CA LYS A 40 7.66 -33.61 -3.34
C LYS A 40 9.14 -33.29 -3.27
N SER A 41 9.87 -33.71 -4.30
CA SER A 41 11.27 -33.29 -4.48
C SER A 41 11.34 -31.81 -4.83
N ILE A 42 12.27 -31.13 -4.20
CA ILE A 42 12.61 -29.73 -4.48
C ILE A 42 14.11 -29.57 -4.57
N CYS A 43 14.55 -28.44 -5.16
CA CYS A 43 15.95 -28.06 -5.16
C CYS A 43 16.11 -26.66 -4.57
N GLY A 44 17.22 -26.45 -3.89
CA GLY A 44 17.68 -25.13 -3.49
C GLY A 44 19.10 -24.90 -4.01
N TYR A 45 19.65 -23.75 -3.70
CA TYR A 45 21.02 -23.39 -4.03
C TYR A 45 21.66 -22.54 -2.94
N TYR A 46 22.98 -22.57 -2.86
CA TYR A 46 23.75 -21.71 -1.97
C TYR A 46 25.01 -21.23 -2.67
N SER A 47 25.49 -20.06 -2.27
CA SER A 47 26.69 -19.45 -2.82
C SER A 47 27.80 -19.41 -1.76
N PRO A 48 29.02 -19.84 -2.08
CA PRO A 48 30.19 -19.74 -1.20
C PRO A 48 30.78 -18.32 -1.15
N ARG A 49 29.99 -17.29 -1.50
CA ARG A 49 30.41 -15.90 -1.39
C ARG A 49 30.43 -15.48 0.07
N GLN A 50 31.35 -14.56 0.37
CA GLN A 50 31.51 -13.97 1.69
C GLN A 50 30.19 -13.27 2.14
N ALA A 51 29.35 -14.00 2.84
CA ALA A 51 28.16 -13.49 3.50
C ALA A 51 28.31 -13.69 5.01
N LYS A 52 27.73 -12.79 5.80
CA LYS A 52 27.75 -12.86 7.26
C LYS A 52 27.03 -14.10 7.84
N SER A 53 26.40 -14.91 7.01
CA SER A 53 25.72 -16.15 7.41
C SER A 53 25.62 -17.11 6.24
N CYS A 54 25.68 -18.43 6.55
CA CYS A 54 25.37 -19.47 5.58
C CYS A 54 23.92 -19.36 5.16
N LEU A 55 23.65 -19.03 3.90
CA LEU A 55 22.30 -18.85 3.38
C LEU A 55 22.04 -19.86 2.26
N LEU A 56 21.07 -20.75 2.49
CA LEU A 56 20.52 -21.59 1.45
C LEU A 56 19.23 -20.98 0.95
N GLU A 57 19.13 -20.79 -0.35
CA GLU A 57 18.00 -20.15 -1.00
C GLU A 57 17.10 -21.16 -1.70
N VAL A 58 15.78 -20.93 -1.59
CA VAL A 58 14.74 -21.71 -2.27
C VAL A 58 13.76 -20.74 -2.90
N ASP A 59 13.56 -20.81 -4.23
CA ASP A 59 12.66 -19.96 -4.98
C ASP A 59 11.69 -20.75 -5.86
N CYS A 60 10.96 -20.09 -6.77
CA CYS A 60 9.99 -20.73 -7.66
C CYS A 60 10.59 -21.83 -8.56
N THR A 61 11.89 -21.79 -8.83
CA THR A 61 12.58 -22.79 -9.66
C THR A 61 12.80 -24.10 -8.95
N ALA A 62 12.62 -24.15 -7.62
CA ALA A 62 12.81 -25.32 -6.77
C ALA A 62 12.00 -26.56 -7.24
N PHE A 63 10.87 -26.34 -7.91
CA PHE A 63 9.98 -27.40 -8.41
C PHE A 63 10.28 -27.85 -9.83
N ASN A 64 11.27 -27.28 -10.50
CA ASN A 64 11.59 -27.60 -11.88
C ASN A 64 12.35 -28.93 -11.98
N SER A 65 11.92 -29.83 -12.87
CA SER A 65 12.61 -31.10 -13.15
C SER A 65 14.04 -30.89 -13.67
N ASN A 66 14.26 -29.82 -14.44
CA ASN A 66 15.56 -29.44 -14.99
C ASN A 66 16.10 -28.21 -14.23
N PHE A 67 16.15 -28.30 -12.90
CA PHE A 67 16.71 -27.25 -12.08
C PHE A 67 18.17 -26.96 -12.48
N LYS A 68 18.45 -25.70 -12.74
CA LYS A 68 19.81 -25.18 -12.92
C LYS A 68 20.06 -24.10 -11.88
N GLU A 69 21.15 -24.27 -11.13
CA GLU A 69 21.60 -23.30 -10.17
C GLU A 69 22.05 -21.99 -10.85
N PRO A 70 21.89 -20.84 -10.21
CA PRO A 70 22.45 -19.57 -10.66
C PRO A 70 23.98 -19.65 -10.80
N LYS A 71 24.57 -18.78 -11.61
CA LYS A 71 26.05 -18.70 -11.73
C LYS A 71 26.69 -18.54 -10.35
N PHE A 72 27.75 -19.31 -10.10
CA PHE A 72 28.51 -19.30 -8.84
C PHE A 72 27.72 -19.79 -7.62
N CYS A 73 26.66 -20.53 -7.83
CA CYS A 73 25.91 -21.20 -6.79
C CYS A 73 26.03 -22.71 -6.92
N PHE A 74 25.83 -23.41 -5.81
CA PHE A 74 25.82 -24.86 -5.74
C PHE A 74 24.42 -25.38 -5.40
N LYS A 75 24.04 -26.46 -6.04
CA LYS A 75 22.75 -27.11 -5.87
C LYS A 75 22.67 -27.82 -4.54
N ALA A 76 21.49 -27.79 -3.94
CA ALA A 76 21.10 -28.61 -2.80
C ALA A 76 19.77 -29.32 -3.11
N TYR A 77 19.72 -30.63 -2.80
CA TYR A 77 18.52 -31.45 -3.00
C TYR A 77 17.63 -31.40 -1.77
N GLY A 78 16.31 -31.44 -1.97
CA GLY A 78 15.40 -31.41 -0.85
C GLY A 78 14.06 -32.07 -1.08
N THR A 79 13.28 -32.07 -0.01
CA THR A 79 11.90 -32.61 0.03
C THR A 79 11.00 -31.58 0.71
N ILE A 80 9.83 -31.32 0.12
CA ILE A 80 8.77 -30.56 0.80
C ILE A 80 7.64 -31.47 1.23
N TYR A 81 7.20 -31.32 2.48
CA TYR A 81 6.05 -31.96 3.13
C TYR A 81 4.99 -30.89 3.38
N ASN A 82 4.08 -30.67 2.43
CA ASN A 82 3.03 -29.66 2.58
C ASN A 82 1.75 -30.30 3.10
N LYS A 83 1.43 -30.07 4.38
CA LYS A 83 0.25 -30.64 5.04
C LYS A 83 -1.03 -29.88 4.71
N ASN A 84 -2.15 -30.61 4.64
CA ASN A 84 -3.44 -30.06 4.26
C ASN A 84 -4.13 -29.27 5.38
N THR A 85 -3.81 -29.57 6.64
CA THR A 85 -4.41 -28.89 7.80
C THR A 85 -3.36 -28.44 8.80
N LEU A 86 -3.69 -27.42 9.58
CA LEU A 86 -2.82 -26.92 10.65
C LEU A 86 -2.59 -27.96 11.74
N GLU A 87 -3.60 -28.79 12.02
CA GLU A 87 -3.54 -29.89 12.99
C GLU A 87 -2.50 -30.89 12.53
N LYS A 88 -2.59 -31.44 11.31
CA LYS A 88 -1.61 -32.38 10.76
C LYS A 88 -0.19 -31.79 10.75
N PHE A 89 -0.06 -30.49 10.45
CA PHE A 89 1.24 -29.78 10.50
C PHE A 89 1.81 -29.76 11.92
N LYS A 90 0.99 -29.48 12.94
CA LYS A 90 1.41 -29.46 14.35
C LYS A 90 1.73 -30.85 14.88
N GLU A 91 0.90 -31.82 14.56
CA GLU A 91 0.99 -33.23 15.02
C GLU A 91 2.13 -34.00 14.34
N THR A 92 2.63 -33.54 13.19
CA THR A 92 3.76 -34.22 12.53
C THR A 92 4.95 -34.32 13.48
N ASP A 93 5.41 -35.54 13.73
CA ASP A 93 6.59 -35.77 14.55
C ASP A 93 7.86 -35.28 13.82
N LYS A 94 8.44 -34.23 14.36
CA LYS A 94 9.62 -33.56 13.80
C LYS A 94 10.88 -34.44 13.96
N THR A 95 10.94 -35.21 15.01
CA THR A 95 12.06 -36.14 15.26
C THR A 95 12.07 -37.26 14.25
N SER A 96 10.93 -37.95 14.07
CA SER A 96 10.79 -39.01 13.08
C SER A 96 11.01 -38.51 11.65
N LEU A 97 10.52 -37.29 11.31
CA LEU A 97 10.72 -36.71 9.99
C LEU A 97 12.20 -36.40 9.71
N LEU A 98 12.89 -35.82 10.68
CA LEU A 98 14.33 -35.53 10.58
C LEU A 98 15.13 -36.86 10.44
N GLN A 99 14.77 -37.89 11.20
CA GLN A 99 15.37 -39.21 11.13
C GLN A 99 15.16 -39.83 9.74
N GLN A 100 13.95 -39.73 9.20
CA GLN A 100 13.61 -40.24 7.87
C GLN A 100 14.46 -39.60 6.77
N GLU A 101 14.55 -38.24 6.77
CA GLU A 101 15.35 -37.52 5.78
C GLU A 101 16.85 -37.78 5.93
N GLY A 102 17.32 -37.92 7.16
CA GLY A 102 18.69 -38.31 7.45
C GLY A 102 19.03 -39.72 6.96
N SER A 103 18.11 -40.68 7.18
CA SER A 103 18.30 -42.04 6.71
C SER A 103 18.38 -42.13 5.17
N LYS A 104 17.60 -41.32 4.45
CA LYS A 104 17.72 -41.23 2.98
C LYS A 104 19.11 -40.73 2.56
N LEU A 105 19.68 -39.74 3.26
CA LEU A 105 21.03 -39.28 3.00
C LEU A 105 22.06 -40.38 3.18
N LEU A 106 21.98 -41.15 4.29
CA LEU A 106 22.91 -42.26 4.53
C LEU A 106 22.77 -43.38 3.48
N GLU A 107 21.56 -43.68 3.02
CA GLU A 107 21.32 -44.61 1.96
C GLU A 107 21.98 -44.19 0.63
N GLU A 108 21.88 -42.90 0.27
CA GLU A 108 22.54 -42.33 -0.92
C GLU A 108 24.09 -42.41 -0.79
N VAL A 109 24.64 -42.31 0.42
CA VAL A 109 26.06 -42.53 0.70
C VAL A 109 26.41 -44.01 0.50
N ARG A 110 25.65 -44.94 1.08
CA ARG A 110 25.88 -46.38 1.02
C ARG A 110 25.75 -46.98 -0.39
N THR A 111 24.90 -46.39 -1.22
CA THR A 111 24.65 -46.84 -2.61
C THR A 111 25.55 -46.14 -3.63
N ASP A 112 26.58 -45.44 -3.21
CA ASP A 112 27.49 -44.68 -4.08
C ASP A 112 26.81 -43.64 -5.01
N THR A 113 25.55 -43.32 -4.74
CA THR A 113 24.81 -42.32 -5.53
C THR A 113 25.46 -40.97 -5.44
N ILE A 114 26.02 -40.63 -4.30
CA ILE A 114 26.80 -39.42 -4.04
C ILE A 114 28.05 -39.29 -4.90
N LEU A 115 28.67 -40.42 -5.26
CA LEU A 115 29.85 -40.40 -6.14
C LEU A 115 29.52 -39.93 -7.55
N LYS A 116 28.26 -40.10 -7.99
CA LYS A 116 27.76 -39.60 -9.30
C LYS A 116 27.38 -38.13 -9.24
N ASP A 117 26.83 -37.73 -8.12
CA ASP A 117 26.35 -36.36 -7.90
C ASP A 117 26.60 -35.93 -6.43
N PRO A 118 27.78 -35.34 -6.15
CA PRO A 118 28.13 -34.89 -4.81
C PRO A 118 27.22 -33.81 -4.21
N SER A 119 26.45 -33.12 -5.04
CA SER A 119 25.46 -32.11 -4.58
C SER A 119 24.42 -32.68 -3.65
N ARG A 120 24.19 -34.00 -3.68
CA ARG A 120 23.26 -34.70 -2.81
C ARG A 120 23.67 -34.70 -1.34
N LEU A 121 24.92 -34.41 -1.03
CA LEU A 121 25.40 -34.20 0.34
C LEU A 121 24.80 -32.92 0.95
N ALA A 122 24.50 -31.94 0.14
CA ALA A 122 23.78 -30.75 0.56
C ALA A 122 22.25 -31.01 0.51
N ARG A 123 21.70 -31.52 1.62
CA ARG A 123 20.30 -31.92 1.71
C ARG A 123 19.49 -31.00 2.59
N LEU A 124 18.29 -30.66 2.14
CA LEU A 124 17.32 -29.82 2.87
C LEU A 124 15.94 -30.49 2.91
N PHE A 125 15.09 -30.06 3.82
CA PHE A 125 13.67 -30.38 3.74
C PHE A 125 12.82 -29.30 4.40
N ILE A 126 11.58 -29.18 3.91
CA ILE A 126 10.62 -28.20 4.40
C ILE A 126 9.36 -28.94 4.82
N LEU A 127 8.94 -28.77 6.08
CA LEU A 127 7.61 -29.13 6.53
C LEU A 127 6.75 -27.86 6.53
N SER A 128 5.65 -27.84 5.78
CA SER A 128 4.82 -26.63 5.63
C SER A 128 3.33 -26.90 5.75
N PHE A 129 2.60 -25.83 6.05
CA PHE A 129 1.16 -25.71 5.93
C PHE A 129 0.84 -24.38 5.26
N ALA A 130 0.03 -24.42 4.20
CA ALA A 130 -0.42 -23.26 3.46
C ALA A 130 -1.88 -22.92 3.83
N ASP A 131 -2.08 -21.85 4.59
CA ASP A 131 -3.40 -21.25 4.81
C ASP A 131 -3.75 -20.36 3.60
N LEU A 132 -4.32 -20.98 2.57
CA LEU A 132 -4.63 -20.30 1.31
C LEU A 132 -5.72 -19.23 1.45
N LYS A 133 -6.61 -19.35 2.46
CA LYS A 133 -7.67 -18.38 2.72
C LYS A 133 -7.12 -17.05 3.23
N ASN A 134 -6.10 -17.10 4.07
CA ASN A 134 -5.49 -15.93 4.69
C ASN A 134 -4.13 -15.57 4.08
N TYR A 135 -3.67 -16.33 3.07
CA TYR A 135 -2.36 -16.19 2.42
C TYR A 135 -1.20 -16.24 3.42
N ASN A 136 -1.31 -17.09 4.48
CA ASN A 136 -0.28 -17.31 5.47
C ASN A 136 0.34 -18.69 5.31
N TYR A 137 1.67 -18.74 5.35
CA TYR A 137 2.42 -19.98 5.20
C TYR A 137 3.22 -20.21 6.48
N TYR A 138 3.04 -21.39 7.07
CA TYR A 138 3.76 -21.82 8.26
C TYR A 138 4.73 -22.92 7.84
N TYR A 139 5.99 -22.84 8.27
CA TYR A 139 6.98 -23.79 7.86
C TYR A 139 8.09 -24.03 8.89
N TRP A 140 8.64 -25.21 8.81
CA TRP A 140 9.89 -25.59 9.42
C TRP A 140 10.89 -25.88 8.30
N PHE A 141 12.15 -25.50 8.50
CA PHE A 141 13.24 -25.78 7.59
C PHE A 141 14.26 -26.67 8.30
N GLY A 142 14.74 -27.72 7.63
CA GLY A 142 15.68 -28.66 8.21
C GLY A 142 16.81 -29.04 7.27
N PHE A 143 17.98 -29.27 7.86
CA PHE A 143 19.19 -29.74 7.22
C PHE A 143 19.64 -31.01 7.95
N PRO A 144 19.28 -32.21 7.48
CA PRO A 144 19.58 -33.45 8.20
C PRO A 144 21.09 -33.66 8.27
N SER A 145 21.65 -33.63 9.46
CA SER A 145 23.06 -33.89 9.73
C SER A 145 23.20 -34.98 10.74
N PRO A 146 24.00 -36.04 10.44
CA PRO A 146 24.18 -37.14 11.37
C PRO A 146 24.98 -36.69 12.59
N LEU A 147 24.50 -37.05 13.75
CA LEU A 147 25.21 -36.89 15.02
C LEU A 147 26.16 -38.05 15.22
N THR A 148 27.27 -38.03 14.54
CA THR A 148 28.34 -39.04 14.65
C THR A 148 29.50 -38.50 15.48
N SER A 149 30.60 -39.29 15.56
CA SER A 149 31.78 -38.94 16.33
C SER A 149 32.32 -37.54 16.12
N THR A 150 32.82 -36.97 17.18
CA THR A 150 33.36 -35.61 17.21
C THR A 150 34.72 -35.50 16.51
N LEU A 151 34.89 -34.50 15.67
CA LEU A 151 36.17 -34.12 15.08
C LEU A 151 36.88 -33.10 15.98
N LYS A 152 38.20 -33.25 16.15
CA LYS A 152 39.06 -32.33 16.88
C LYS A 152 39.89 -31.50 15.91
N LEU A 153 39.92 -30.23 16.10
CA LEU A 153 40.76 -29.29 15.33
C LEU A 153 42.21 -29.46 15.83
N MET A 154 43.13 -29.80 14.91
CA MET A 154 44.55 -30.04 15.28
C MET A 154 45.36 -28.74 15.29
N ASN A 155 45.06 -27.81 14.40
CA ASN A 155 45.77 -26.54 14.25
C ASN A 155 44.79 -25.40 14.11
N PRO A 156 45.14 -24.16 14.45
CA PRO A 156 44.34 -23.00 14.17
C PRO A 156 43.99 -22.93 12.68
N VAL A 157 42.78 -22.46 12.37
CA VAL A 157 42.30 -22.26 11.01
C VAL A 157 43.14 -21.18 10.34
N VAL A 158 43.58 -21.42 9.11
CA VAL A 158 44.43 -20.50 8.35
C VAL A 158 43.71 -20.12 7.05
N LYS A 159 43.68 -18.83 6.72
CA LYS A 159 43.20 -18.38 5.43
C LYS A 159 44.27 -18.57 4.35
N LEU A 160 43.83 -18.87 3.13
CA LEU A 160 44.78 -19.05 2.01
C LEU A 160 45.64 -17.81 1.76
N ARG A 161 45.13 -16.62 1.97
CA ARG A 161 45.88 -15.36 1.85
C ARG A 161 47.07 -15.28 2.83
N ASP A 162 46.97 -15.97 3.98
CA ASP A 162 48.02 -15.91 5.01
C ASP A 162 49.13 -16.93 4.75
N ILE A 163 48.99 -17.79 3.73
CA ILE A 163 49.96 -18.80 3.29
C ILE A 163 50.09 -18.78 1.77
N PRO A 164 50.62 -17.70 1.16
CA PRO A 164 50.54 -17.47 -0.28
C PRO A 164 51.20 -18.57 -1.13
N GLU A 165 52.34 -19.12 -0.73
CA GLU A 165 53.01 -20.20 -1.47
C GLU A 165 52.15 -21.46 -1.57
N LYS A 166 51.54 -21.87 -0.46
CA LYS A 166 50.65 -23.03 -0.40
C LYS A 166 49.29 -22.74 -1.07
N GLY A 167 48.78 -21.52 -0.90
CA GLY A 167 47.59 -21.03 -1.54
C GLY A 167 47.66 -21.04 -3.06
N SER A 168 48.79 -20.59 -3.63
CA SER A 168 49.06 -20.63 -5.08
C SER A 168 49.03 -22.06 -5.60
N LEU A 169 49.72 -22.98 -4.92
CA LEU A 169 49.73 -24.41 -5.30
C LEU A 169 48.35 -25.07 -5.30
N ILE A 170 47.52 -24.71 -4.33
CA ILE A 170 46.12 -25.20 -4.23
C ILE A 170 45.27 -24.64 -5.38
N GLN A 171 45.39 -23.34 -5.67
CA GLN A 171 44.68 -22.69 -6.77
C GLN A 171 45.10 -23.23 -8.13
N GLU A 172 46.40 -23.46 -8.34
CA GLU A 172 46.93 -24.05 -9.56
C GLU A 172 46.43 -25.50 -9.76
N ALA A 173 46.39 -26.30 -8.70
CA ALA A 173 45.86 -27.68 -8.75
C ALA A 173 44.37 -27.70 -9.15
N PHE A 174 43.59 -26.73 -8.67
CA PHE A 174 42.21 -26.55 -9.09
C PHE A 174 42.12 -26.09 -10.54
N ALA A 175 42.92 -25.14 -10.96
CA ALA A 175 42.86 -24.58 -12.31
C ALA A 175 43.14 -25.63 -13.41
N MET A 176 43.87 -26.69 -13.10
CA MET A 176 44.17 -27.77 -14.05
C MET A 176 42.90 -28.50 -14.57
N ARG A 177 41.82 -28.59 -13.78
CA ARG A 177 40.56 -29.28 -14.16
C ARG A 177 39.31 -28.57 -13.65
N GLY A 178 39.45 -27.33 -13.25
CA GLY A 178 38.41 -26.59 -12.50
C GLY A 178 36.99 -26.60 -13.11
N ALA A 179 36.88 -26.61 -14.45
CA ALA A 179 35.59 -26.68 -15.14
C ALA A 179 34.92 -28.07 -15.05
N GLU A 180 35.70 -29.15 -14.97
CA GLU A 180 35.21 -30.53 -14.89
C GLU A 180 34.95 -30.96 -13.44
N CYS A 181 35.66 -30.37 -12.48
CA CYS A 181 35.51 -30.60 -11.05
C CYS A 181 34.59 -29.57 -10.36
N ALA A 182 33.81 -28.84 -11.10
CA ALA A 182 32.97 -27.73 -10.64
C ALA A 182 31.78 -28.14 -9.75
N GLY A 183 31.88 -29.24 -9.02
CA GLY A 183 30.93 -29.62 -7.98
C GLY A 183 31.22 -28.91 -6.65
N ASN A 184 30.27 -29.00 -5.73
CA ASN A 184 30.41 -28.46 -4.37
C ASN A 184 31.35 -29.28 -3.46
N PHE A 185 31.81 -30.46 -3.91
CA PHE A 185 32.77 -31.32 -3.22
C PHE A 185 33.75 -31.93 -4.20
N PHE A 186 35.04 -31.78 -3.95
CA PHE A 186 36.11 -32.31 -4.78
C PHE A 186 37.39 -32.52 -3.95
N ILE A 187 38.41 -33.17 -4.51
CA ILE A 187 39.64 -33.48 -3.79
C ILE A 187 40.84 -32.95 -4.60
N LEU A 188 41.75 -32.27 -3.95
CA LEU A 188 43.00 -31.81 -4.51
C LEU A 188 44.15 -32.65 -3.97
N SER A 189 45.05 -33.08 -4.85
CA SER A 189 46.37 -33.58 -4.50
C SER A 189 47.40 -32.53 -4.84
N VAL A 190 48.11 -32.05 -3.83
CA VAL A 190 49.02 -30.92 -4.00
C VAL A 190 50.39 -31.30 -3.42
N ASN A 191 51.30 -31.66 -4.32
CA ASN A 191 52.74 -31.82 -4.03
C ASN A 191 53.54 -30.93 -4.98
N LYS A 192 54.80 -30.61 -4.66
CA LYS A 192 55.67 -29.78 -5.50
C LYS A 192 55.81 -30.32 -6.94
N ASP A 193 55.79 -31.64 -7.09
CA ASP A 193 55.98 -32.31 -8.38
C ASP A 193 54.71 -32.83 -9.02
N ASN A 194 53.55 -32.85 -8.29
CA ASN A 194 52.32 -33.39 -8.80
C ASN A 194 51.11 -32.62 -8.25
N LYS A 195 50.35 -31.99 -9.15
CA LYS A 195 49.14 -31.24 -8.85
C LYS A 195 47.96 -31.83 -9.61
N ASN A 196 46.94 -32.29 -8.90
CA ASN A 196 45.77 -32.91 -9.52
C ASN A 196 44.48 -32.53 -8.78
N CYS A 197 43.38 -32.40 -9.54
CA CYS A 197 42.03 -32.30 -9.02
C CYS A 197 41.24 -33.53 -9.39
N PHE A 198 40.50 -34.09 -8.42
CA PHE A 198 39.73 -35.31 -8.57
C PHE A 198 38.26 -35.04 -8.16
N THR A 199 37.32 -35.57 -8.92
CA THR A 199 35.98 -35.80 -8.44
C THR A 199 35.97 -36.85 -7.34
N LEU A 200 34.94 -36.89 -6.50
CA LEU A 200 34.81 -37.95 -5.47
C LEU A 200 34.87 -39.36 -6.07
N LYS A 201 34.26 -39.58 -7.23
CA LYS A 201 34.26 -40.85 -7.95
C LYS A 201 35.66 -41.27 -8.42
N GLU A 202 36.40 -40.37 -9.02
CA GLU A 202 37.77 -40.63 -9.48
C GLU A 202 38.67 -40.94 -8.31
N PHE A 203 38.51 -40.18 -7.21
CA PHE A 203 39.32 -40.41 -6.01
C PHE A 203 39.08 -41.80 -5.42
N VAL A 204 37.81 -42.20 -5.22
CA VAL A 204 37.49 -43.54 -4.68
C VAL A 204 38.02 -44.63 -5.59
N ASN A 205 37.90 -44.50 -6.91
CA ASN A 205 38.38 -45.48 -7.86
C ASN A 205 39.91 -45.62 -7.86
N LYS A 206 40.63 -44.51 -7.73
CA LYS A 206 42.10 -44.44 -7.78
C LYS A 206 42.75 -44.86 -6.47
N PHE A 207 42.10 -44.53 -5.35
CA PHE A 207 42.64 -44.73 -4.00
C PHE A 207 41.85 -45.79 -3.21
N LYS A 208 41.59 -46.95 -3.82
CA LYS A 208 40.94 -48.07 -3.13
C LYS A 208 41.72 -48.55 -1.90
N SER A 209 43.05 -48.29 -1.86
CA SER A 209 43.90 -48.39 -0.69
C SER A 209 44.88 -47.22 -0.72
N LEU A 210 44.80 -46.34 0.28
CA LEU A 210 45.72 -45.23 0.43
C LEU A 210 47.08 -45.77 0.89
N PRO A 211 48.21 -45.43 0.21
CA PRO A 211 49.53 -45.82 0.66
C PRO A 211 49.84 -45.14 2.00
N GLU A 212 50.57 -45.84 2.90
CA GLU A 212 51.02 -45.23 4.14
C GLU A 212 51.80 -43.94 3.86
N GLY A 213 51.31 -42.83 4.40
CA GLY A 213 51.90 -41.51 4.19
C GLY A 213 51.33 -40.66 3.04
N GLY A 214 50.50 -41.21 2.12
CA GLY A 214 49.96 -40.49 0.95
C GLY A 214 48.92 -39.44 1.23
N ILE A 215 48.43 -39.38 2.45
CA ILE A 215 47.33 -38.45 2.86
C ILE A 215 47.86 -37.05 3.14
N LYS A 216 49.12 -36.84 3.39
CA LYS A 216 49.69 -35.53 3.76
C LYS A 216 49.50 -34.46 2.69
N ASP A 217 49.33 -34.88 1.44
CA ASP A 217 49.25 -34.00 0.28
C ASP A 217 47.83 -33.91 -0.30
N LEU A 218 46.82 -34.47 0.39
CA LEU A 218 45.42 -34.47 -0.02
C LEU A 218 44.60 -33.41 0.72
N TYR A 219 43.82 -32.63 -0.03
CA TYR A 219 42.91 -31.64 0.48
C TYR A 219 41.49 -32.00 0.05
N PHE A 220 40.60 -32.19 1.03
CA PHE A 220 39.18 -32.41 0.82
C PHE A 220 38.52 -31.02 0.74
N CYS A 221 38.06 -30.65 -0.44
CA CYS A 221 37.51 -29.33 -0.73
C CYS A 221 35.97 -29.39 -0.74
N PHE A 222 35.36 -28.37 -0.15
CA PHE A 222 33.92 -28.19 -0.20
C PHE A 222 33.58 -26.67 -0.32
N ALA A 223 32.48 -26.39 -0.96
CA ALA A 223 31.96 -25.02 -1.05
C ALA A 223 31.45 -24.59 0.34
N ASP A 224 32.07 -23.56 0.91
CA ASP A 224 31.80 -23.05 2.25
C ASP A 224 31.33 -21.61 2.19
N ASN A 225 30.17 -21.35 2.81
CA ASN A 225 29.60 -20.01 2.95
C ASN A 225 29.32 -19.66 4.43
N SER A 226 29.87 -20.42 5.37
CA SER A 226 29.72 -20.17 6.81
C SER A 226 30.63 -19.04 7.30
N GLU A 227 30.16 -18.29 8.30
CA GLU A 227 30.99 -17.27 9.00
C GLU A 227 31.99 -17.89 9.97
N TYR A 228 31.66 -19.08 10.46
CA TYR A 228 32.42 -19.82 11.47
C TYR A 228 33.02 -21.09 10.89
N VAL A 229 34.19 -21.40 11.36
CA VAL A 229 35.03 -22.50 10.94
C VAL A 229 34.56 -23.79 11.55
N GLU A 230 33.66 -24.50 10.84
CA GLU A 230 33.33 -25.89 11.23
C GLU A 230 32.98 -26.72 10.00
N PRO A 231 33.80 -27.72 9.64
CA PRO A 231 33.50 -28.58 8.52
C PRO A 231 32.35 -29.55 8.84
N SER A 232 31.56 -29.86 7.81
CA SER A 232 30.59 -30.97 7.86
C SER A 232 31.30 -32.27 8.10
N PRO A 233 30.78 -33.18 8.96
CA PRO A 233 31.51 -34.34 9.50
C PRO A 233 31.52 -35.56 8.59
N PHE A 234 32.14 -35.47 7.43
CA PHE A 234 32.33 -36.65 6.60
C PHE A 234 33.81 -36.80 6.23
N LEU A 235 34.61 -37.51 7.02
CA LEU A 235 35.72 -38.36 6.59
C LEU A 235 36.60 -38.85 7.74
N LEU A 236 37.14 -40.07 7.57
CA LEU A 236 37.61 -41.00 8.58
C LEU A 236 39.15 -41.03 8.78
N GLN A 237 39.59 -41.23 9.99
CA GLN A 237 40.78 -41.94 10.51
C GLN A 237 42.17 -41.34 10.47
N GLN A 238 42.49 -40.29 9.71
CA GLN A 238 43.85 -39.72 9.72
C GLN A 238 43.75 -38.21 9.91
N LYS A 239 44.93 -37.54 10.09
CA LYS A 239 45.00 -36.06 10.04
C LYS A 239 44.57 -35.60 8.66
N LEU A 240 43.28 -35.25 8.49
CA LEU A 240 42.74 -34.84 7.22
C LEU A 240 42.86 -33.32 7.05
N GLN A 241 43.17 -32.89 5.86
CA GLN A 241 43.18 -31.48 5.51
C GLN A 241 41.93 -31.12 4.72
N PHE A 242 41.16 -30.18 5.24
CA PHE A 242 40.00 -29.65 4.59
C PHE A 242 40.23 -28.25 4.07
N VAL A 243 39.64 -27.92 2.93
CA VAL A 243 39.60 -26.56 2.39
C VAL A 243 38.13 -26.16 2.23
N GLY A 244 37.70 -25.22 3.03
CA GLY A 244 36.43 -24.50 2.79
C GLY A 244 36.67 -23.46 1.72
N VAL A 245 36.17 -23.73 0.53
CA VAL A 245 36.37 -22.88 -0.65
C VAL A 245 35.41 -21.71 -0.60
N ARG A 246 35.95 -20.47 -0.61
CA ARG A 246 35.19 -19.21 -0.66
C ARG A 246 35.68 -18.36 -1.82
N TYR A 247 34.73 -17.91 -2.61
CA TYR A 247 35.04 -17.03 -3.74
C TYR A 247 34.71 -15.58 -3.40
N ASP A 248 35.59 -14.67 -3.83
CA ASP A 248 35.25 -13.25 -3.94
C ASP A 248 34.55 -12.94 -5.28
N GLN A 249 34.32 -11.64 -5.56
CA GLN A 249 33.65 -11.21 -6.80
C GLN A 249 34.47 -11.55 -8.06
N ASP A 250 35.79 -11.66 -7.94
CA ASP A 250 36.75 -11.94 -9.01
C ASP A 250 37.15 -13.42 -9.05
N MET A 251 36.40 -14.30 -8.35
CA MET A 251 36.67 -15.73 -8.25
C MET A 251 38.01 -16.11 -7.58
N ASN A 252 38.56 -15.21 -6.76
CA ASN A 252 39.78 -15.51 -6.01
C ASN A 252 39.45 -16.31 -4.74
N TRP A 253 40.34 -17.19 -4.33
CA TRP A 253 40.18 -18.06 -3.19
C TRP A 253 40.82 -17.52 -1.90
N ASN A 254 41.21 -16.26 -1.85
CA ASN A 254 41.95 -15.66 -0.75
C ASN A 254 41.29 -15.79 0.62
N GLU A 255 39.97 -15.78 0.65
CA GLU A 255 39.19 -15.96 1.88
C GLU A 255 38.86 -17.43 2.20
N SER A 256 39.25 -18.38 1.35
CA SER A 256 39.14 -19.79 1.62
C SER A 256 39.98 -20.18 2.82
N GLN A 257 39.53 -21.16 3.57
CA GLN A 257 40.14 -21.54 4.84
C GLN A 257 40.62 -22.99 4.79
N ILE A 258 41.76 -23.26 5.45
CA ILE A 258 42.32 -24.59 5.61
C ILE A 258 42.18 -25.00 7.06
N TRP A 259 41.70 -26.24 7.27
CA TRP A 259 41.64 -26.88 8.56
C TRP A 259 42.36 -28.21 8.53
N GLN A 260 43.02 -28.58 9.63
CA GLN A 260 43.52 -29.88 9.86
C GLN A 260 42.75 -30.50 11.03
N VAL A 261 42.11 -31.60 10.78
CA VAL A 261 41.27 -32.29 11.77
C VAL A 261 41.71 -33.70 12.01
N LYS A 262 41.44 -34.19 13.22
CA LYS A 262 41.62 -35.60 13.60
C LYS A 262 40.35 -36.11 14.22
N GLN A 263 39.99 -37.31 13.89
CA GLN A 263 38.85 -37.96 14.49
C GLN A 263 39.17 -38.42 15.93
N SER A 264 38.17 -38.33 16.81
CA SER A 264 38.32 -38.72 18.23
C SER A 264 38.12 -40.19 18.52
N ILE A 265 37.60 -40.97 17.58
CA ILE A 265 37.26 -42.40 17.69
C ILE A 265 38.04 -43.20 16.64
N GLU A 266 38.39 -44.44 16.95
CA GLU A 266 39.04 -45.34 15.97
C GLU A 266 38.11 -45.70 14.82
N ALA A 267 38.66 -46.07 13.67
CA ALA A 267 37.93 -46.29 12.43
C ALA A 267 36.87 -47.36 12.50
N ASP A 268 37.22 -48.44 13.14
CA ASP A 268 36.32 -49.59 13.22
C ASP A 268 35.06 -49.29 14.04
N ASP A 269 35.18 -48.45 15.06
CA ASP A 269 34.06 -48.02 15.86
C ASP A 269 33.20 -46.96 15.13
N TYR A 270 33.81 -46.09 14.35
CA TYR A 270 33.08 -45.17 13.49
C TYR A 270 32.28 -45.88 12.40
N LEU A 271 32.90 -46.88 11.73
CA LEU A 271 32.20 -47.66 10.72
C LEU A 271 31.03 -48.48 11.34
N LYS A 272 31.17 -48.94 12.57
CA LYS A 272 30.07 -49.52 13.33
C LYS A 272 28.98 -48.53 13.63
N GLU A 273 29.31 -47.30 14.08
CA GLU A 273 28.35 -46.24 14.32
C GLU A 273 27.65 -45.83 13.03
N PHE A 274 28.39 -45.61 11.93
CA PHE A 274 27.85 -45.21 10.64
C PHE A 274 26.97 -46.26 9.98
N ASN A 275 27.28 -47.54 10.15
CA ASN A 275 26.51 -48.67 9.65
C ASN A 275 25.34 -49.04 10.57
N ASN A 276 25.26 -48.45 11.75
CA ASN A 276 24.16 -48.67 12.69
C ASN A 276 22.87 -48.01 12.13
N GLU A 277 21.79 -48.74 12.16
CA GLU A 277 20.45 -48.24 11.75
C GLU A 277 19.92 -47.13 12.68
N ASN A 278 20.54 -46.90 13.82
CA ASN A 278 20.13 -45.99 14.87
C ASN A 278 20.94 -44.67 14.89
N VAL A 279 21.53 -44.25 13.78
CA VAL A 279 22.21 -42.93 13.70
C VAL A 279 21.21 -41.84 14.00
N LYS A 280 21.53 -41.01 14.99
CA LYS A 280 20.71 -39.82 15.32
C LYS A 280 21.03 -38.66 14.40
N PHE A 281 20.01 -37.89 14.05
CA PHE A 281 20.16 -36.70 13.21
C PHE A 281 19.74 -35.42 13.97
N VAL A 282 20.43 -34.35 13.66
CA VAL A 282 20.12 -32.98 14.08
C VAL A 282 19.98 -32.06 12.85
N GLY A 283 19.49 -30.84 12.99
CA GLY A 283 19.53 -29.88 11.88
C GLY A 283 18.23 -29.12 11.63
N TRP A 284 17.34 -29.02 12.61
CA TRP A 284 16.25 -28.06 12.50
C TRP A 284 16.76 -26.63 12.63
N GLU A 285 16.33 -25.76 11.73
CA GLU A 285 16.69 -24.37 11.74
C GLU A 285 15.97 -23.62 12.88
N LEU A 286 16.72 -22.81 13.60
CA LEU A 286 16.15 -21.94 14.65
C LEU A 286 15.51 -20.69 14.03
N ASN A 287 14.44 -20.20 14.64
CA ASN A 287 13.84 -18.95 14.22
C ASN A 287 14.75 -17.74 14.55
N ARG A 288 14.34 -16.51 14.12
CA ARG A 288 15.10 -15.27 14.39
C ARG A 288 15.36 -15.02 15.88
N ASN A 289 14.53 -15.57 16.75
CA ASN A 289 14.68 -15.47 18.21
C ASN A 289 15.50 -16.60 18.82
N ARG A 290 16.21 -17.39 17.99
CA ARG A 290 17.00 -18.57 18.38
C ARG A 290 16.17 -19.63 19.13
N LYS A 291 14.88 -19.75 18.82
CA LYS A 291 13.98 -20.76 19.36
C LYS A 291 13.59 -21.77 18.29
N LEU A 292 13.41 -23.02 18.71
CA LEU A 292 12.91 -24.10 17.88
C LEU A 292 11.40 -23.95 17.71
N GLN A 293 10.97 -23.16 16.73
CA GLN A 293 9.57 -22.84 16.44
C GLN A 293 9.37 -22.67 14.94
N PRO A 294 8.15 -22.93 14.42
CA PRO A 294 7.86 -22.71 13.02
C PRO A 294 8.00 -21.25 12.67
N ARG A 295 8.41 -20.99 11.45
CA ARG A 295 8.36 -19.65 10.85
C ARG A 295 7.02 -19.43 10.19
N MET A 296 6.60 -18.16 10.10
CA MET A 296 5.40 -17.77 9.37
C MET A 296 5.75 -16.62 8.41
N ILE A 297 5.23 -16.72 7.20
CA ILE A 297 5.27 -15.65 6.21
C ILE A 297 3.86 -15.35 5.73
N SER A 298 3.51 -14.07 5.67
CA SER A 298 2.25 -13.62 5.06
C SER A 298 2.51 -13.16 3.64
N MET A 299 1.78 -13.73 2.70
CA MET A 299 1.83 -13.38 1.28
C MET A 299 0.64 -12.52 0.86
N LYS A 300 -0.09 -11.97 1.82
CA LYS A 300 -1.34 -11.25 1.61
C LYS A 300 -1.17 -10.05 0.66
N GLU A 301 -0.09 -9.29 0.82
CA GLU A 301 0.20 -8.12 -0.01
C GLU A 301 0.45 -8.46 -1.48
N SER A 302 0.93 -9.66 -1.77
CA SER A 302 1.32 -10.09 -3.12
C SER A 302 0.38 -11.12 -3.75
N MET A 303 -0.57 -11.67 -2.99
CA MET A 303 -1.47 -12.73 -3.46
C MET A 303 -2.95 -12.40 -3.32
N ASP A 304 -3.35 -11.53 -2.37
CA ASP A 304 -4.76 -11.16 -2.20
C ASP A 304 -5.20 -10.26 -3.37
N PRO A 305 -6.15 -10.72 -4.22
CA PRO A 305 -6.60 -9.95 -5.37
C PRO A 305 -7.15 -8.58 -5.00
N THR A 306 -7.79 -8.47 -3.83
CA THR A 306 -8.36 -7.20 -3.33
C THR A 306 -7.25 -6.20 -3.00
N ILE A 307 -6.21 -6.65 -2.31
CA ILE A 307 -5.06 -5.82 -1.94
C ILE A 307 -4.23 -5.46 -3.19
N LEU A 308 -4.06 -6.40 -4.12
CA LEU A 308 -3.39 -6.15 -5.39
C LEU A 308 -4.13 -5.09 -6.22
N ALA A 309 -5.46 -5.21 -6.33
CA ALA A 309 -6.30 -4.23 -6.99
C ALA A 309 -6.21 -2.86 -6.29
N GLU A 310 -6.29 -2.80 -4.97
CA GLU A 310 -6.15 -1.57 -4.19
C GLU A 310 -4.76 -0.92 -4.38
N ASN A 311 -3.69 -1.71 -4.34
CA ASN A 311 -2.34 -1.23 -4.59
C ASN A 311 -2.19 -0.67 -6.00
N SER A 312 -2.81 -1.30 -7.00
CA SER A 312 -2.79 -0.86 -8.39
C SER A 312 -3.58 0.43 -8.59
N VAL A 313 -4.78 0.54 -7.99
CA VAL A 313 -5.61 1.75 -8.03
C VAL A 313 -4.87 2.95 -7.43
N ASN A 314 -4.18 2.74 -6.31
CA ASN A 314 -3.46 3.81 -5.62
C ASN A 314 -2.03 4.05 -6.15
N LEU A 315 -1.60 3.33 -7.19
CA LEU A 315 -0.22 3.42 -7.68
C LEU A 315 0.17 4.83 -8.10
N ASN A 316 -0.69 5.52 -8.84
CA ASN A 316 -0.43 6.89 -9.29
C ASN A 316 -0.22 7.85 -8.11
N LEU A 317 -1.07 7.78 -7.09
CA LEU A 317 -0.95 8.61 -5.88
C LEU A 317 0.32 8.29 -5.08
N LYS A 318 0.68 7.01 -4.98
CA LYS A 318 1.93 6.57 -4.35
C LYS A 318 3.16 7.09 -5.12
N LEU A 319 3.12 7.07 -6.46
CA LEU A 319 4.18 7.61 -7.29
C LEU A 319 4.28 9.14 -7.19
N MET A 320 3.15 9.84 -7.15
CA MET A 320 3.08 11.29 -6.93
C MET A 320 3.74 11.65 -5.59
N LYS A 321 3.34 10.96 -4.50
CA LYS A 321 3.96 11.13 -3.18
C LYS A 321 5.46 10.87 -3.21
N TRP A 322 5.88 9.75 -3.78
CA TRP A 322 7.28 9.34 -3.77
C TRP A 322 8.18 10.26 -4.59
N ARG A 323 7.71 10.70 -5.77
CA ARG A 323 8.56 11.43 -6.73
C ARG A 323 8.50 12.94 -6.61
N LEU A 324 7.33 13.49 -6.27
CA LEU A 324 7.03 14.92 -6.39
C LEU A 324 6.66 15.57 -5.06
N LEU A 325 5.87 14.90 -4.23
CA LEU A 325 5.26 15.46 -3.02
C LEU A 325 5.41 14.50 -1.83
N PRO A 326 6.63 14.35 -1.24
CA PRO A 326 6.87 13.42 -0.14
C PRO A 326 5.96 13.62 1.07
N ASP A 327 5.55 14.86 1.33
CA ASP A 327 4.71 15.25 2.46
C ASP A 327 3.21 15.02 2.21
N LEU A 328 2.81 14.57 1.01
CA LEU A 328 1.40 14.30 0.68
C LEU A 328 0.80 13.25 1.62
N ASN A 329 -0.22 13.66 2.37
CA ASN A 329 -0.91 12.78 3.31
C ASN A 329 -2.09 12.06 2.65
N LEU A 330 -1.83 10.90 2.06
CA LEU A 330 -2.86 10.07 1.42
C LEU A 330 -3.85 9.47 2.42
N ASN A 331 -3.45 9.28 3.67
CA ASN A 331 -4.34 8.69 4.68
C ASN A 331 -5.50 9.61 5.05
N ILE A 332 -5.27 10.93 5.14
CA ILE A 332 -6.35 11.89 5.41
C ILE A 332 -7.40 11.86 4.30
N LEU A 333 -6.99 11.69 3.03
CA LEU A 333 -7.91 11.59 1.90
C LEU A 333 -8.74 10.31 1.99
N ALA A 334 -8.11 9.17 2.27
CA ALA A 334 -8.78 7.87 2.39
C ALA A 334 -9.77 7.81 3.56
N THR A 335 -9.53 8.56 4.64
CA THR A 335 -10.37 8.53 5.85
C THR A 335 -11.47 9.59 5.86
N THR A 336 -11.33 10.68 5.10
CA THR A 336 -12.32 11.76 5.02
C THR A 336 -13.64 11.26 4.42
N LYS A 337 -14.75 11.56 5.10
CA LYS A 337 -16.11 11.20 4.70
C LYS A 337 -16.74 12.35 3.92
N CYS A 338 -17.00 12.12 2.63
CA CYS A 338 -17.58 13.12 1.74
C CYS A 338 -19.09 12.88 1.57
N LEU A 339 -19.90 13.92 1.79
CA LEU A 339 -21.33 13.95 1.56
C LEU A 339 -21.65 14.80 0.34
N LEU A 340 -22.19 14.20 -0.69
CA LEU A 340 -22.54 14.84 -1.95
C LEU A 340 -24.05 15.12 -1.97
N PHE A 341 -24.44 16.37 -1.90
CA PHE A 341 -25.81 16.83 -2.10
C PHE A 341 -26.06 17.03 -3.59
N GLY A 342 -26.58 15.99 -4.25
CA GLY A 342 -26.80 15.89 -5.69
C GLY A 342 -25.99 14.78 -6.33
N ALA A 343 -26.64 13.88 -7.05
CA ALA A 343 -26.07 12.82 -7.87
C ALA A 343 -26.27 13.09 -9.38
N GLY A 344 -26.42 14.34 -9.76
CA GLY A 344 -26.53 14.79 -11.15
C GLY A 344 -25.17 14.84 -11.87
N THR A 345 -25.03 15.73 -12.85
CA THR A 345 -23.80 15.85 -13.66
C THR A 345 -22.59 16.19 -12.80
N LEU A 346 -22.71 17.18 -11.92
CA LEU A 346 -21.64 17.54 -10.98
C LEU A 346 -21.35 16.40 -9.99
N GLY A 347 -22.39 15.77 -9.43
CA GLY A 347 -22.21 14.69 -8.46
C GLY A 347 -21.45 13.49 -9.01
N CYS A 348 -21.77 13.08 -10.24
CA CYS A 348 -21.04 12.02 -10.95
C CYS A 348 -19.57 12.40 -11.19
N ALA A 349 -19.30 13.63 -11.65
CA ALA A 349 -17.95 14.10 -11.94
C ALA A 349 -17.11 14.27 -10.65
N VAL A 350 -17.66 14.87 -9.59
CA VAL A 350 -17.02 15.01 -8.28
C VAL A 350 -16.67 13.63 -7.71
N ALA A 351 -17.60 12.68 -7.73
CA ALA A 351 -17.36 11.34 -7.21
C ALA A 351 -16.22 10.62 -7.96
N ARG A 352 -16.15 10.75 -9.29
CA ARG A 352 -15.06 10.18 -10.09
C ARG A 352 -13.70 10.82 -9.77
N THR A 353 -13.67 12.13 -9.57
CA THR A 353 -12.45 12.85 -9.20
C THR A 353 -12.01 12.49 -7.78
N LEU A 354 -12.94 12.35 -6.84
CA LEU A 354 -12.65 11.85 -5.48
C LEU A 354 -12.02 10.45 -5.51
N LEU A 355 -12.52 9.52 -6.36
CA LEU A 355 -11.88 8.22 -6.56
C LEU A 355 -10.44 8.35 -7.03
N GLY A 356 -10.18 9.26 -7.98
CA GLY A 356 -8.83 9.53 -8.49
C GLY A 356 -7.85 9.98 -7.40
N TRP A 357 -8.33 10.72 -6.40
CA TRP A 357 -7.58 11.14 -5.22
C TRP A 357 -7.57 10.13 -4.06
N GLY A 358 -8.17 8.95 -4.25
CA GLY A 358 -8.13 7.88 -3.26
C GLY A 358 -9.08 8.03 -2.07
N PHE A 359 -10.12 8.88 -2.18
CA PHE A 359 -11.16 8.94 -1.18
C PHE A 359 -11.95 7.63 -1.15
N LYS A 360 -12.16 7.10 0.04
CA LYS A 360 -12.82 5.78 0.24
C LYS A 360 -14.22 5.88 0.85
N ARG A 361 -14.70 7.06 1.23
CA ARG A 361 -15.98 7.24 1.92
C ARG A 361 -16.80 8.32 1.25
N ILE A 362 -17.73 7.89 0.38
CA ILE A 362 -18.53 8.79 -0.47
C ILE A 362 -20.02 8.46 -0.28
N THR A 363 -20.80 9.44 0.15
CA THR A 363 -22.23 9.30 0.34
C THR A 363 -22.98 10.26 -0.58
N PHE A 364 -24.00 9.76 -1.27
CA PHE A 364 -24.85 10.54 -2.15
C PHE A 364 -26.23 10.79 -1.51
N VAL A 365 -26.73 12.01 -1.66
CA VAL A 365 -28.09 12.42 -1.33
C VAL A 365 -28.73 13.00 -2.58
N ASP A 366 -29.74 12.32 -3.11
CA ASP A 366 -30.50 12.76 -4.29
C ASP A 366 -31.83 12.04 -4.33
N SER A 367 -32.94 12.74 -4.63
CA SER A 367 -34.27 12.17 -4.75
C SER A 367 -34.69 11.85 -6.20
N GLY A 368 -33.86 12.22 -7.18
CA GLY A 368 -34.16 12.09 -8.59
C GLY A 368 -33.97 10.67 -9.14
N LYS A 369 -34.70 10.38 -10.21
CA LYS A 369 -34.59 9.14 -10.98
C LYS A 369 -33.67 9.31 -12.17
N VAL A 370 -33.07 8.23 -12.64
CA VAL A 370 -32.33 8.22 -13.89
C VAL A 370 -33.28 8.34 -15.07
N SER A 371 -33.02 9.28 -15.96
CA SER A 371 -33.78 9.50 -17.20
C SER A 371 -32.90 9.24 -18.43
N PHE A 372 -33.51 9.06 -19.60
CA PHE A 372 -32.81 8.77 -20.85
C PHE A 372 -31.79 9.83 -21.26
N SER A 373 -31.98 11.08 -20.83
CA SER A 373 -31.05 12.18 -21.11
C SER A 373 -29.82 12.21 -20.19
N ASN A 374 -29.79 11.41 -19.11
CA ASN A 374 -28.74 11.47 -18.11
C ASN A 374 -27.43 10.77 -18.52
N PRO A 375 -27.42 9.54 -19.07
CA PRO A 375 -26.20 8.75 -19.26
C PRO A 375 -25.10 9.43 -20.09
N VAL A 376 -25.47 10.27 -21.05
CA VAL A 376 -24.49 10.95 -21.92
C VAL A 376 -23.62 11.97 -21.18
N ARG A 377 -24.02 12.47 -19.99
CA ARG A 377 -23.27 13.46 -19.21
C ARG A 377 -23.13 13.11 -17.71
N GLN A 378 -23.85 12.10 -17.23
CA GLN A 378 -23.82 11.61 -15.85
C GLN A 378 -23.18 10.22 -15.84
N TYR A 379 -21.87 10.18 -15.72
CA TYR A 379 -20.99 9.01 -16.00
C TYR A 379 -21.20 7.78 -15.11
N LEU A 380 -22.00 7.90 -14.05
CA LEU A 380 -22.30 6.77 -13.16
C LEU A 380 -23.55 6.01 -13.62
N TYR A 381 -24.22 6.48 -14.69
CA TYR A 381 -25.43 5.85 -15.22
C TYR A 381 -25.23 5.34 -16.63
N THR A 382 -25.93 4.28 -16.97
CA THR A 382 -25.97 3.67 -18.29
C THR A 382 -27.36 3.82 -18.93
N HIS A 383 -27.45 3.60 -20.23
CA HIS A 383 -28.73 3.52 -20.91
C HIS A 383 -29.65 2.45 -20.29
N GLN A 384 -29.08 1.30 -19.87
CA GLN A 384 -29.84 0.25 -19.22
C GLN A 384 -30.48 0.68 -17.89
N ASP A 385 -29.83 1.57 -17.16
CA ASP A 385 -30.39 2.11 -15.92
C ASP A 385 -31.60 3.00 -16.21
N ALA A 386 -31.57 3.75 -17.34
CA ALA A 386 -32.70 4.56 -17.77
C ALA A 386 -33.89 3.73 -18.32
N CYS A 387 -33.64 2.52 -18.81
CA CYS A 387 -34.69 1.61 -19.30
C CYS A 387 -35.44 0.89 -18.18
N LYS A 388 -34.90 0.86 -16.96
CA LYS A 388 -35.51 0.21 -15.81
C LYS A 388 -36.39 1.21 -15.04
N ASP A 389 -37.56 0.77 -14.62
CA ASP A 389 -38.45 1.60 -13.83
C ASP A 389 -37.86 1.91 -12.44
N ASN A 390 -38.02 3.16 -12.03
CA ASN A 390 -37.74 3.63 -10.67
C ASN A 390 -36.28 3.50 -10.18
N ILE A 391 -35.27 3.53 -11.06
CA ILE A 391 -33.89 3.60 -10.66
C ILE A 391 -33.53 4.98 -10.10
N MET A 392 -33.20 5.01 -8.79
CA MET A 392 -32.86 6.25 -8.09
C MET A 392 -31.39 6.59 -8.27
N LYS A 393 -31.11 7.88 -8.57
CA LYS A 393 -29.75 8.35 -8.85
C LYS A 393 -28.77 8.09 -7.72
N SER A 394 -29.13 8.42 -6.47
CA SER A 394 -28.24 8.25 -5.31
C SER A 394 -27.87 6.80 -5.08
N THR A 395 -28.81 5.86 -5.23
CA THR A 395 -28.59 4.43 -4.99
C THR A 395 -27.66 3.84 -6.05
N ILE A 396 -27.99 4.04 -7.33
CA ILE A 396 -27.20 3.46 -8.42
C ILE A 396 -25.80 4.12 -8.53
N ALA A 397 -25.67 5.42 -8.22
CA ALA A 397 -24.38 6.07 -8.15
C ALA A 397 -23.45 5.41 -7.12
N ALA A 398 -23.97 5.11 -5.93
CA ALA A 398 -23.21 4.44 -4.88
C ALA A 398 -22.80 3.01 -5.26
N GLU A 399 -23.62 2.28 -5.98
CA GLU A 399 -23.32 0.95 -6.51
C GLU A 399 -22.22 1.02 -7.57
N ARG A 400 -22.33 1.93 -8.54
CA ARG A 400 -21.33 2.12 -9.60
C ARG A 400 -19.97 2.51 -9.06
N ILE A 401 -19.89 3.33 -8.02
CA ILE A 401 -18.63 3.67 -7.37
C ILE A 401 -17.94 2.42 -6.83
N LYS A 402 -18.68 1.48 -6.23
CA LYS A 402 -18.14 0.20 -5.74
C LYS A 402 -17.74 -0.73 -6.88
N GLU A 403 -18.44 -0.73 -7.99
CA GLU A 403 -18.05 -1.50 -9.18
C GLU A 403 -16.72 -0.99 -9.78
N ILE A 404 -16.50 0.34 -9.76
CA ILE A 404 -15.25 0.94 -10.24
C ILE A 404 -14.09 0.67 -9.29
N ASN A 405 -14.34 0.78 -7.98
CA ASN A 405 -13.34 0.53 -6.93
C ASN A 405 -14.01 -0.19 -5.75
N PRO A 406 -13.88 -1.52 -5.65
CA PRO A 406 -14.51 -2.32 -4.59
C PRO A 406 -14.05 -1.97 -3.18
N SER A 407 -12.90 -1.29 -3.02
CA SER A 407 -12.39 -0.88 -1.71
C SER A 407 -13.10 0.36 -1.12
N VAL A 408 -14.00 0.98 -1.90
CA VAL A 408 -14.73 2.19 -1.49
C VAL A 408 -16.01 1.86 -0.75
N ASN A 409 -16.19 2.49 0.40
CA ASN A 409 -17.45 2.48 1.12
C ASN A 409 -18.33 3.61 0.62
N SER A 410 -19.30 3.30 -0.24
CA SER A 410 -20.24 4.26 -0.80
C SER A 410 -21.68 3.90 -0.42
N SER A 411 -22.49 4.92 -0.14
CA SER A 411 -23.90 4.79 0.19
C SER A 411 -24.72 5.85 -0.53
N GLY A 412 -25.93 5.51 -0.94
CA GLY A 412 -26.87 6.41 -1.58
C GLY A 412 -28.17 6.49 -0.79
N TYR A 413 -28.64 7.71 -0.55
CA TYR A 413 -29.88 7.99 0.16
C TYR A 413 -30.85 8.76 -0.71
N VAL A 414 -32.06 8.26 -0.84
CA VAL A 414 -33.15 8.90 -1.55
C VAL A 414 -33.86 9.82 -0.57
N LEU A 415 -33.44 11.10 -0.52
CA LEU A 415 -33.97 12.09 0.41
C LEU A 415 -34.29 13.38 -0.34
N ASN A 416 -35.40 13.99 0.00
CA ASN A 416 -35.73 15.34 -0.44
C ASN A 416 -35.06 16.36 0.46
N ILE A 417 -34.47 17.38 -0.14
CA ILE A 417 -33.90 18.52 0.57
C ILE A 417 -34.98 19.60 0.62
N PRO A 418 -35.59 19.86 1.80
CA PRO A 418 -36.56 20.94 1.90
C PRO A 418 -35.94 22.29 1.65
N MET A 419 -36.70 23.18 0.99
CA MET A 419 -36.21 24.44 0.48
C MET A 419 -36.93 25.63 1.09
N PRO A 420 -36.26 26.74 1.36
CA PRO A 420 -36.90 27.99 1.81
C PRO A 420 -37.99 28.45 0.84
N GLY A 421 -39.15 28.88 1.37
CA GLY A 421 -40.25 29.38 0.57
C GLY A 421 -40.99 28.32 -0.25
N HIS A 422 -40.77 27.03 0.02
CA HIS A 422 -41.51 25.91 -0.57
C HIS A 422 -42.41 25.26 0.51
N PRO A 423 -43.69 25.67 0.65
CA PRO A 423 -44.55 25.18 1.68
C PRO A 423 -44.79 23.66 1.63
N ILE A 424 -44.64 23.02 2.77
CA ILE A 424 -44.83 21.57 2.91
C ILE A 424 -46.28 21.29 3.24
N GLY A 425 -46.97 20.57 2.34
CA GLY A 425 -48.32 20.11 2.58
C GLY A 425 -48.45 19.06 3.69
N GLU A 426 -49.54 19.01 4.39
CA GLU A 426 -49.77 18.10 5.53
C GLU A 426 -49.47 16.64 5.21
N ARG A 427 -49.74 16.17 3.98
CA ARG A 427 -49.49 14.79 3.55
C ARG A 427 -48.01 14.43 3.49
N LEU A 428 -47.11 15.41 3.30
CA LEU A 428 -45.68 15.21 3.17
C LEU A 428 -44.93 15.52 4.47
N LYS A 429 -45.60 16.02 5.48
CA LYS A 429 -44.98 16.50 6.73
C LYS A 429 -44.23 15.41 7.47
N GLU A 430 -44.83 14.23 7.65
CA GLU A 430 -44.17 13.10 8.32
C GLU A 430 -42.94 12.61 7.55
N GLN A 431 -43.03 12.53 6.22
CA GLN A 431 -41.87 12.14 5.41
C GLN A 431 -40.78 13.19 5.48
N THR A 432 -41.12 14.47 5.44
CA THR A 432 -40.15 15.57 5.58
C THR A 432 -39.41 15.54 6.92
N ILE A 433 -40.12 15.24 8.02
CA ILE A 433 -39.50 15.08 9.34
C ILE A 433 -38.48 13.94 9.33
N LYS A 434 -38.83 12.79 8.72
CA LYS A 434 -37.91 11.65 8.58
C LYS A 434 -36.68 12.02 7.72
N ASP A 435 -36.92 12.68 6.60
CA ASP A 435 -35.85 13.12 5.70
C ASP A 435 -34.90 14.13 6.41
N LEU A 436 -35.46 15.10 7.14
CA LEU A 436 -34.69 16.06 7.94
C LEU A 436 -33.86 15.38 9.03
N SER A 437 -34.45 14.46 9.76
CA SER A 437 -33.69 13.69 10.78
C SER A 437 -32.52 12.97 10.15
N LYS A 438 -32.74 12.27 9.02
CA LYS A 438 -31.68 11.56 8.31
C LYS A 438 -30.62 12.49 7.73
N LEU A 439 -31.02 13.65 7.18
CA LEU A 439 -30.07 14.65 6.67
C LEU A 439 -29.18 15.20 7.78
N LYS A 440 -29.73 15.49 8.96
CA LYS A 440 -28.97 15.92 10.16
C LYS A 440 -27.99 14.85 10.61
N ASP A 441 -28.41 13.58 10.70
CA ASP A 441 -27.56 12.46 11.05
C ASP A 441 -26.38 12.31 10.06
N LEU A 442 -26.66 12.37 8.76
CA LEU A 442 -25.63 12.32 7.73
C LEU A 442 -24.66 13.51 7.83
N ALA A 443 -25.20 14.72 8.04
CA ALA A 443 -24.41 15.92 8.21
C ALA A 443 -23.44 15.82 9.41
N GLN A 444 -23.88 15.26 10.53
CA GLN A 444 -23.02 15.07 11.70
C GLN A 444 -21.91 14.03 11.45
N GLN A 445 -22.23 12.96 10.70
CA GLN A 445 -21.31 11.83 10.47
C GLN A 445 -20.25 12.07 9.41
N HIS A 446 -20.37 13.11 8.56
CA HIS A 446 -19.47 13.43 7.47
C HIS A 446 -18.56 14.61 7.79
N ASP A 447 -17.43 14.70 7.10
CA ASP A 447 -16.38 15.70 7.33
C ASP A 447 -16.46 16.83 6.31
N ALA A 448 -16.79 16.51 5.06
CA ALA A 448 -16.84 17.45 3.95
C ALA A 448 -18.14 17.32 3.15
N PHE A 449 -18.74 18.42 2.80
CA PHE A 449 -19.97 18.53 2.01
C PHE A 449 -19.67 19.13 0.66
N PHE A 450 -20.30 18.56 -0.37
CA PHE A 450 -20.35 19.13 -1.70
C PHE A 450 -21.78 19.54 -2.04
N LEU A 451 -22.01 20.83 -2.31
CA LEU A 451 -23.29 21.37 -2.71
C LEU A 451 -23.36 21.40 -4.24
N LEU A 452 -24.05 20.42 -4.83
CA LEU A 452 -24.03 20.13 -6.26
C LEU A 452 -25.41 20.16 -6.92
N THR A 453 -26.42 20.60 -6.14
CA THR A 453 -27.80 20.80 -6.62
C THR A 453 -27.90 22.01 -7.53
N ASP A 454 -28.91 22.08 -8.36
CA ASP A 454 -29.07 23.06 -9.44
C ASP A 454 -29.75 24.38 -9.03
N SER A 455 -30.53 24.39 -7.95
CA SER A 455 -31.20 25.61 -7.48
C SER A 455 -30.49 26.21 -6.25
N ARG A 456 -30.66 27.55 -6.07
CA ARG A 456 -30.14 28.26 -4.88
C ARG A 456 -30.82 27.76 -3.60
N GLU A 457 -32.11 27.56 -3.64
CA GLU A 457 -32.94 27.17 -2.50
C GLU A 457 -32.49 25.81 -1.94
N SER A 458 -32.17 24.87 -2.80
CA SER A 458 -31.73 23.52 -2.41
C SER A 458 -30.35 23.49 -1.74
N ARG A 459 -29.55 24.54 -1.90
CA ARG A 459 -28.24 24.70 -1.25
C ARG A 459 -28.33 25.30 0.15
N TRP A 460 -29.47 25.90 0.51
CA TRP A 460 -29.60 26.63 1.76
C TRP A 460 -29.47 25.72 2.99
N LEU A 461 -30.29 24.67 3.07
CA LEU A 461 -30.26 23.75 4.21
C LEU A 461 -28.89 23.06 4.38
N PRO A 462 -28.24 22.52 3.33
CA PRO A 462 -26.88 21.99 3.45
C PRO A 462 -25.85 23.02 3.91
N THR A 463 -25.98 24.29 3.51
CA THR A 463 -25.12 25.40 3.98
C THR A 463 -25.31 25.64 5.47
N LEU A 464 -26.56 25.73 5.95
CA LEU A 464 -26.86 25.88 7.36
C LEU A 464 -26.32 24.72 8.19
N LEU A 465 -26.57 23.46 7.77
CA LEU A 465 -26.05 22.26 8.46
C LEU A 465 -24.53 22.25 8.49
N GLY A 466 -23.86 22.61 7.38
CA GLY A 466 -22.41 22.69 7.31
C GLY A 466 -21.83 23.71 8.28
N THR A 467 -22.48 24.88 8.38
CA THR A 467 -22.09 25.93 9.33
C THR A 467 -22.35 25.51 10.78
N ALA A 468 -23.54 25.03 11.08
CA ALA A 468 -23.95 24.64 12.44
C ALA A 468 -23.12 23.48 13.00
N TYR A 469 -22.76 22.50 12.15
CA TYR A 469 -21.93 21.33 12.54
C TYR A 469 -20.44 21.52 12.23
N GLN A 470 -20.01 22.70 11.82
CA GLN A 470 -18.61 23.04 11.56
C GLN A 470 -17.92 22.09 10.58
N LYS A 471 -18.54 21.86 9.44
CA LYS A 471 -18.02 20.98 8.37
C LYS A 471 -17.34 21.78 7.27
N ILE A 472 -16.42 21.14 6.54
CA ILE A 472 -15.89 21.71 5.30
C ILE A 472 -17.01 21.69 4.27
N VAL A 473 -17.35 22.86 3.70
CA VAL A 473 -18.40 22.95 2.69
C VAL A 473 -17.81 23.53 1.40
N ILE A 474 -18.00 22.81 0.30
CA ILE A 474 -17.59 23.23 -1.03
C ILE A 474 -18.82 23.27 -1.93
N ASN A 475 -19.09 24.44 -2.45
CA ASN A 475 -20.16 24.68 -3.40
C ASN A 475 -19.62 24.67 -4.83
N ALA A 476 -20.33 24.02 -5.76
CA ALA A 476 -20.08 24.12 -7.18
C ALA A 476 -21.40 24.50 -7.91
N ALA A 477 -21.36 25.56 -8.69
CA ALA A 477 -22.49 26.08 -9.45
C ALA A 477 -22.12 26.27 -10.92
N LEU A 478 -23.08 26.07 -11.81
CA LEU A 478 -22.91 26.11 -13.25
C LEU A 478 -23.80 27.16 -13.88
N GLY A 479 -23.23 27.94 -14.80
CA GLY A 479 -23.95 28.70 -15.82
C GLY A 479 -23.90 27.97 -17.16
N PHE A 480 -24.25 28.67 -18.25
CA PHE A 480 -24.16 28.08 -19.59
C PHE A 480 -22.70 27.75 -19.98
N ASP A 481 -21.80 28.69 -19.86
CA ASP A 481 -20.37 28.60 -20.21
C ASP A 481 -19.45 29.02 -19.06
N SER A 482 -20.02 29.22 -17.89
CA SER A 482 -19.33 29.68 -16.69
C SER A 482 -19.58 28.78 -15.50
N TYR A 483 -18.72 28.87 -14.48
CA TYR A 483 -18.83 28.12 -13.25
C TYR A 483 -18.31 28.92 -12.05
N LEU A 484 -18.80 28.53 -10.89
CA LEU A 484 -18.31 28.95 -9.58
C LEU A 484 -18.01 27.76 -8.74
N VAL A 485 -16.79 27.67 -8.22
CA VAL A 485 -16.41 26.76 -7.13
C VAL A 485 -16.00 27.60 -5.94
N GLN A 486 -16.55 27.32 -4.76
CA GLN A 486 -16.33 28.13 -3.56
C GLN A 486 -16.30 27.26 -2.32
N ARG A 487 -15.29 27.44 -1.48
CA ARG A 487 -15.31 26.93 -0.10
C ARG A 487 -16.01 27.92 0.82
N HIS A 488 -16.75 27.41 1.79
CA HIS A 488 -17.36 28.25 2.82
C HIS A 488 -16.37 28.51 3.96
N GLY A 489 -16.49 29.67 4.63
CA GLY A 489 -15.76 29.96 5.84
C GLY A 489 -16.21 29.08 7.01
N SER A 490 -15.36 28.92 8.00
CA SER A 490 -15.64 28.15 9.21
C SER A 490 -16.12 29.05 10.34
N THR A 491 -16.98 28.52 11.22
CA THR A 491 -17.36 29.19 12.48
C THR A 491 -16.46 28.77 13.66
N LYS A 492 -15.55 27.83 13.46
CA LYS A 492 -14.54 27.51 14.48
C LYS A 492 -13.67 28.73 14.69
N ARG A 493 -13.48 29.12 15.96
CA ARG A 493 -12.43 30.07 16.33
C ARG A 493 -11.13 29.29 16.43
N ALA A 494 -10.06 29.79 15.80
CA ALA A 494 -8.74 29.25 16.01
C ALA A 494 -8.44 29.35 17.53
N GLU A 495 -8.26 28.21 18.21
CA GLU A 495 -7.60 28.23 19.51
C GLU A 495 -6.27 28.95 19.29
N LYS A 496 -5.98 29.97 20.14
CA LYS A 496 -4.86 30.91 19.99
C LYS A 496 -3.55 30.23 19.59
N ILE A 497 -3.39 30.01 18.29
CA ILE A 497 -2.09 29.76 17.70
C ILE A 497 -1.56 31.16 17.40
N GLY A 498 -0.59 31.58 18.19
CA GLY A 498 0.09 32.87 18.22
C GLY A 498 -0.36 33.92 17.22
N ASP A 499 -0.54 35.14 17.70
CA ASP A 499 -0.95 36.38 16.99
C ASP A 499 -0.04 36.81 15.81
N SER A 500 0.45 35.87 14.99
CA SER A 500 1.33 36.16 13.86
C SER A 500 0.67 36.17 12.48
N ALA A 501 -0.66 36.13 12.40
CA ALA A 501 -1.35 36.42 11.16
C ALA A 501 -1.76 37.91 11.13
N THR A 502 -0.78 38.83 11.26
CA THR A 502 -0.89 40.19 10.77
C THR A 502 -1.31 40.12 9.31
N GLU A 503 -2.22 41.03 8.91
CA GLU A 503 -2.55 41.27 7.50
C GLU A 503 -1.23 41.45 6.73
N VAL A 504 -0.75 40.42 6.10
CA VAL A 504 0.42 40.50 5.22
C VAL A 504 -0.07 41.14 3.95
N GLN A 505 0.04 42.45 3.87
CA GLN A 505 -0.04 43.18 2.61
C GLN A 505 1.26 42.92 1.85
N VAL A 506 1.25 41.90 1.00
CA VAL A 506 2.29 41.76 0.00
C VAL A 506 1.73 42.31 -1.28
N ASP A 507 2.35 43.34 -1.80
CA ASP A 507 2.09 44.04 -3.07
C ASP A 507 0.83 43.59 -3.83
N ASN A 508 -0.33 44.28 -3.61
CA ASN A 508 -1.63 44.02 -4.25
C ASN A 508 -2.34 42.68 -3.91
N LEU A 509 -1.80 41.84 -3.02
CA LEU A 509 -2.50 40.68 -2.52
C LEU A 509 -3.09 40.96 -1.13
N ARG A 510 -4.36 40.64 -0.99
CA ARG A 510 -5.07 40.71 0.30
C ARG A 510 -5.36 39.29 0.79
N CYS A 511 -5.42 39.14 2.11
CA CYS A 511 -5.72 37.90 2.77
C CYS A 511 -7.00 38.00 3.59
N ILE A 512 -7.86 36.99 3.53
CA ILE A 512 -9.00 36.82 4.43
C ILE A 512 -8.78 35.53 5.23
N LYS A 513 -8.88 35.62 6.57
CA LYS A 513 -8.80 34.45 7.45
C LYS A 513 -9.93 33.48 7.15
N GLY A 514 -9.70 32.18 7.32
CA GLY A 514 -10.69 31.16 7.04
C GLY A 514 -11.99 31.29 7.84
N GLU A 515 -11.93 31.84 9.05
CA GLU A 515 -13.09 32.15 9.89
C GLU A 515 -13.94 33.34 9.37
N ASP A 516 -13.31 34.22 8.63
CA ASP A 516 -13.96 35.45 8.08
C ASP A 516 -14.48 35.27 6.64
N LEU A 517 -14.20 34.12 6.01
CA LEU A 517 -14.67 33.84 4.65
C LEU A 517 -16.19 33.67 4.60
N GLY A 518 -16.79 34.22 3.56
CA GLY A 518 -18.23 34.12 3.31
C GLY A 518 -18.64 32.72 2.82
N CYS A 519 -19.92 32.38 3.01
CA CYS A 519 -20.56 31.23 2.37
C CYS A 519 -21.11 31.61 1.00
N TYR A 520 -21.75 30.69 0.29
CA TYR A 520 -22.39 30.91 -1.01
C TYR A 520 -23.40 32.08 -0.97
N PHE A 521 -24.16 32.23 0.13
CA PHE A 521 -25.20 33.23 0.31
C PHE A 521 -24.70 34.59 0.83
N CYS A 522 -23.44 34.72 1.19
CA CYS A 522 -22.88 35.98 1.66
C CYS A 522 -22.78 37.08 0.57
N ASN A 523 -22.90 36.67 -0.69
CA ASN A 523 -22.93 37.59 -1.83
C ASN A 523 -24.36 37.96 -2.26
N ASP A 524 -25.37 37.47 -1.58
CA ASP A 524 -26.77 37.68 -1.92
C ASP A 524 -27.41 38.65 -0.93
N VAL A 525 -28.15 39.61 -1.46
CA VAL A 525 -28.91 40.61 -0.68
C VAL A 525 -30.39 40.23 -0.55
N THR A 526 -30.81 39.13 -1.12
CA THR A 526 -32.20 38.64 -1.09
C THR A 526 -32.28 37.19 -0.59
N ALA A 527 -33.29 36.89 0.22
CA ALA A 527 -33.60 35.53 0.61
C ALA A 527 -34.03 34.71 -0.61
N PRO A 528 -33.63 33.38 -0.67
CA PRO A 528 -34.07 32.53 -1.74
C PRO A 528 -35.59 32.26 -1.58
N GLY A 529 -36.34 32.52 -2.62
CA GLY A 529 -37.74 32.20 -2.74
C GLY A 529 -37.98 31.04 -3.70
N ASN A 530 -39.25 30.75 -4.05
CA ASN A 530 -39.55 29.70 -5.01
C ASN A 530 -39.20 30.15 -6.45
N SER A 531 -37.99 29.85 -6.89
CA SER A 531 -37.49 30.18 -8.24
C SER A 531 -38.08 29.27 -9.34
N LEU A 532 -38.82 28.23 -8.97
CA LEU A 532 -39.49 27.30 -9.90
C LEU A 532 -40.94 27.71 -10.19
N LYS A 533 -41.46 28.67 -9.43
CA LYS A 533 -42.83 29.18 -9.63
C LYS A 533 -42.93 29.77 -11.02
N ASP A 534 -44.01 29.43 -11.72
CA ASP A 534 -44.36 29.94 -13.06
C ASP A 534 -43.32 29.60 -14.18
N ARG A 535 -42.44 28.60 -13.96
CA ARG A 535 -41.51 28.08 -14.99
C ARG A 535 -42.02 26.77 -15.60
N THR A 536 -41.82 26.64 -16.90
CA THR A 536 -42.05 25.34 -17.59
C THR A 536 -40.93 24.33 -17.24
N LEU A 537 -41.20 23.04 -17.47
CA LEU A 537 -40.22 21.98 -17.21
C LEU A 537 -38.89 22.22 -17.92
N ASP A 538 -38.92 22.77 -19.14
CA ASP A 538 -37.69 23.10 -19.91
C ASP A 538 -36.89 24.23 -19.29
N GLN A 539 -37.56 25.21 -18.67
CA GLN A 539 -36.92 26.30 -17.95
C GLN A 539 -36.38 25.95 -16.59
N GLN A 540 -36.82 24.81 -16.03
CA GLN A 540 -36.33 24.29 -14.75
C GLN A 540 -34.98 23.55 -14.88
N CYS A 541 -34.61 23.15 -16.11
CA CYS A 541 -33.34 22.44 -16.34
C CYS A 541 -32.19 23.43 -16.52
N THR A 542 -31.08 23.21 -15.82
CA THR A 542 -29.84 23.95 -16.06
C THR A 542 -29.23 23.51 -17.39
N VAL A 543 -29.15 24.44 -18.34
CA VAL A 543 -28.49 24.24 -19.63
C VAL A 543 -27.04 24.71 -19.50
N THR A 544 -26.09 23.81 -19.74
CA THR A 544 -24.65 24.10 -19.61
C THR A 544 -23.85 23.37 -20.68
N ARG A 545 -22.75 23.96 -21.12
CA ARG A 545 -21.78 23.31 -22.02
C ARG A 545 -21.21 22.06 -21.30
N PRO A 546 -21.11 20.89 -21.97
CA PRO A 546 -20.74 19.62 -21.33
C PRO A 546 -19.42 19.65 -20.56
N GLY A 547 -18.43 20.42 -21.02
CA GLY A 547 -17.12 20.53 -20.37
C GLY A 547 -17.13 21.32 -19.05
N VAL A 548 -18.06 22.25 -18.86
CA VAL A 548 -18.11 23.15 -17.69
C VAL A 548 -18.25 22.38 -16.39
N SER A 549 -19.13 21.36 -16.37
CA SER A 549 -19.36 20.55 -15.18
C SER A 549 -18.14 19.76 -14.75
N ASN A 550 -17.34 19.26 -15.68
CA ASN A 550 -16.12 18.51 -15.39
C ASN A 550 -15.04 19.42 -14.79
N ILE A 551 -14.86 20.62 -15.35
CA ILE A 551 -13.91 21.61 -14.84
C ILE A 551 -14.28 22.00 -13.41
N ALA A 552 -15.56 22.38 -13.19
CA ALA A 552 -16.04 22.75 -11.87
C ALA A 552 -15.90 21.63 -10.83
N ALA A 553 -16.24 20.39 -11.21
CA ALA A 553 -16.10 19.22 -10.35
C ALA A 553 -14.64 18.94 -9.97
N SER A 554 -13.72 19.04 -10.95
CA SER A 554 -12.30 18.87 -10.70
C SER A 554 -11.78 19.93 -9.73
N TYR A 555 -12.05 21.20 -9.96
CA TYR A 555 -11.66 22.27 -9.03
C TYR A 555 -12.26 22.12 -7.63
N ALA A 556 -13.50 21.62 -7.52
CA ALA A 556 -14.12 21.41 -6.22
C ALA A 556 -13.38 20.34 -5.40
N VAL A 557 -12.93 19.27 -6.05
CA VAL A 557 -12.16 18.20 -5.37
C VAL A 557 -10.73 18.66 -5.09
N GLU A 558 -10.05 19.31 -6.05
CA GLU A 558 -8.70 19.86 -5.84
C GLU A 558 -8.67 20.85 -4.66
N LEU A 559 -9.71 21.70 -4.54
CA LEU A 559 -9.84 22.63 -3.41
C LEU A 559 -9.99 21.87 -2.07
N LEU A 560 -10.78 20.79 -2.02
CA LEU A 560 -10.89 19.96 -0.83
C LEU A 560 -9.55 19.31 -0.50
N VAL A 561 -8.88 18.70 -1.50
CA VAL A 561 -7.58 18.06 -1.30
C VAL A 561 -6.57 19.05 -0.75
N SER A 562 -6.47 20.25 -1.34
CA SER A 562 -5.57 21.31 -0.89
C SER A 562 -5.84 21.72 0.56
N LEU A 563 -7.11 21.88 0.95
CA LEU A 563 -7.50 22.16 2.35
C LEU A 563 -7.08 21.04 3.31
N LEU A 564 -7.29 19.79 2.95
CA LEU A 564 -6.97 18.64 3.79
C LEU A 564 -5.46 18.44 3.98
N GLN A 565 -4.62 18.97 3.08
CA GLN A 565 -3.17 18.95 3.23
C GLN A 565 -2.64 20.06 4.14
N GLN A 566 -3.49 21.01 4.54
CA GLN A 566 -3.08 22.10 5.43
C GLN A 566 -3.32 21.77 6.91
N PRO A 567 -2.43 22.18 7.81
CA PRO A 567 -2.65 22.01 9.26
C PRO A 567 -3.94 22.69 9.74
N LEU A 568 -4.26 23.87 9.20
CA LEU A 568 -5.43 24.64 9.56
C LEU A 568 -6.72 24.22 8.85
N LYS A 569 -6.63 23.35 7.82
CA LYS A 569 -7.77 22.85 7.03
C LYS A 569 -8.73 23.97 6.63
N GLU A 570 -10.01 23.91 7.08
CA GLU A 570 -11.05 24.90 6.81
C GLU A 570 -10.73 26.32 7.31
N LEU A 571 -9.86 26.45 8.29
CA LEU A 571 -9.39 27.73 8.82
C LEU A 571 -8.23 28.34 8.00
N SER A 572 -7.73 27.64 6.98
CA SER A 572 -6.68 28.16 6.10
C SER A 572 -7.11 29.49 5.48
N PRO A 573 -6.25 30.52 5.48
CA PRO A 573 -6.57 31.81 4.88
C PRO A 573 -6.75 31.69 3.36
N ALA A 574 -7.46 32.64 2.78
CA ALA A 574 -7.60 32.80 1.33
C ALA A 574 -6.92 34.07 0.86
N TYR A 575 -6.12 33.95 -0.18
CA TYR A 575 -5.44 35.05 -0.82
C TYR A 575 -6.17 35.44 -2.11
N TYR A 576 -6.24 36.74 -2.44
CA TYR A 576 -6.90 37.21 -3.63
C TYR A 576 -6.26 38.50 -4.15
N ALA A 577 -6.33 38.73 -5.46
CA ALA A 577 -5.84 39.94 -6.11
C ALA A 577 -6.92 40.98 -6.18
N THR A 578 -6.55 42.26 -5.96
CA THR A 578 -7.49 43.40 -5.98
C THR A 578 -7.65 44.02 -7.35
N THR A 579 -6.75 43.77 -8.29
CA THR A 579 -6.77 44.39 -9.63
C THR A 579 -6.64 43.34 -10.73
N LYS A 580 -7.39 43.53 -11.85
CA LYS A 580 -7.21 42.71 -13.06
C LYS A 580 -5.78 42.88 -13.58
N GLY A 581 -5.09 41.79 -13.77
CA GLY A 581 -3.73 41.77 -14.33
C GLY A 581 -2.60 42.00 -13.32
N ALA A 582 -2.88 42.07 -12.02
CA ALA A 582 -1.85 41.96 -11.00
C ALA A 582 -1.39 40.49 -10.92
N THR A 583 -0.53 40.11 -11.85
CA THR A 583 0.42 39.02 -11.63
C THR A 583 1.46 39.57 -10.65
N GLY A 584 1.07 39.82 -9.40
CA GLY A 584 2.04 39.94 -8.31
C GLY A 584 2.90 38.69 -8.35
N ASN A 585 4.20 38.81 -8.09
CA ASN A 585 5.06 37.66 -7.93
C ASN A 585 4.38 36.67 -7.00
N THR A 586 3.89 35.57 -7.55
CA THR A 586 3.26 34.49 -6.78
C THR A 586 4.21 33.86 -5.76
N SER A 587 5.50 34.23 -5.83
CA SER A 587 6.56 33.81 -4.90
C SER A 587 6.34 34.22 -3.44
N ASP A 588 5.51 35.21 -3.16
CA ASP A 588 5.31 35.72 -1.81
C ASP A 588 4.01 35.25 -1.15
N ILE A 589 3.16 34.51 -1.88
CA ILE A 589 1.97 33.85 -1.30
C ILE A 589 2.43 32.64 -0.55
N PRO A 590 2.03 32.46 0.74
CA PRO A 590 2.29 31.20 1.42
C PRO A 590 1.59 30.07 0.66
N GLU A 591 2.37 29.32 -0.08
CA GLU A 591 1.88 28.19 -0.85
C GLU A 591 1.63 27.01 0.07
N GLY A 592 0.45 26.42 -0.06
CA GLY A 592 0.22 25.07 0.47
C GLY A 592 1.02 24.05 -0.31
N LEU A 593 1.03 22.81 0.17
CA LEU A 593 1.70 21.69 -0.51
C LEU A 593 1.31 21.56 -2.00
N LEU A 594 0.09 21.92 -2.35
CA LEU A 594 -0.49 21.88 -3.70
C LEU A 594 -0.69 23.26 -4.33
N GLY A 595 -0.02 24.29 -3.81
CA GLY A 595 -0.13 25.67 -4.29
C GLY A 595 -1.13 26.52 -3.52
N VAL A 596 -1.62 27.59 -4.15
CA VAL A 596 -2.51 28.58 -3.52
C VAL A 596 -3.89 27.99 -3.22
N ILE A 597 -4.46 28.32 -2.06
CA ILE A 597 -5.80 27.90 -1.67
C ILE A 597 -6.77 29.09 -1.78
N PRO A 598 -7.57 29.18 -2.85
CA PRO A 598 -8.51 30.28 -3.04
C PRO A 598 -9.75 30.14 -2.14
N HIS A 599 -10.47 31.25 -1.96
CA HIS A 599 -11.83 31.22 -1.44
C HIS A 599 -12.81 30.71 -2.50
N SER A 600 -12.77 31.32 -3.68
CA SER A 600 -13.58 30.89 -4.80
C SER A 600 -12.82 30.96 -6.13
N ILE A 601 -13.27 30.16 -7.07
CA ILE A 601 -12.79 30.09 -8.45
C ILE A 601 -13.99 30.36 -9.34
N ARG A 602 -13.96 31.46 -10.10
CA ARG A 602 -14.95 31.74 -11.14
C ARG A 602 -14.28 31.60 -12.49
N GLY A 603 -14.82 30.78 -13.34
CA GLY A 603 -14.29 30.56 -14.67
C GLY A 603 -15.34 30.78 -15.75
N SER A 604 -14.89 31.17 -16.93
CA SER A 604 -15.68 31.30 -18.13
C SER A 604 -15.00 30.65 -19.31
N LEU A 605 -15.73 29.78 -20.02
CA LEU A 605 -15.26 29.18 -21.28
C LEU A 605 -15.44 30.13 -22.47
N PHE A 606 -16.13 31.25 -22.30
CA PHE A 606 -16.27 32.22 -23.38
C PHE A 606 -14.92 32.89 -23.71
N ASN A 607 -14.15 33.24 -22.67
CA ASN A 607 -12.83 33.85 -22.79
C ASN A 607 -11.69 32.98 -22.23
N TYR A 608 -11.99 31.76 -21.76
CA TYR A 608 -11.02 30.85 -21.14
C TYR A 608 -10.28 31.45 -19.94
N GLU A 609 -10.94 32.33 -19.19
CA GLU A 609 -10.37 32.97 -17.99
C GLU A 609 -10.87 32.35 -16.71
N ASN A 610 -9.97 32.35 -15.71
CA ASN A 610 -10.28 32.05 -14.31
C ASN A 610 -9.92 33.27 -13.46
N ILE A 611 -10.80 33.64 -12.55
CA ILE A 611 -10.54 34.63 -11.52
C ILE A 611 -10.73 34.00 -10.14
N LEU A 612 -9.97 34.49 -9.15
CA LEU A 612 -9.97 34.01 -7.77
C LEU A 612 -10.52 35.08 -6.81
N PRO A 613 -11.83 35.37 -6.82
CA PRO A 613 -12.40 36.35 -5.92
C PRO A 613 -12.52 35.80 -4.50
N ALA A 614 -12.45 36.70 -3.52
CA ALA A 614 -12.76 36.36 -2.13
C ALA A 614 -13.75 37.34 -1.54
N THR A 615 -14.64 36.86 -0.69
CA THR A 615 -15.64 37.66 0.01
C THR A 615 -15.61 37.40 1.49
N ARG A 616 -15.80 38.41 2.29
CA ARG A 616 -15.94 38.29 3.74
C ARG A 616 -17.36 37.83 4.08
N LYS A 617 -17.47 37.23 5.27
CA LYS A 617 -18.75 36.81 5.85
C LYS A 617 -19.66 38.04 6.00
N PHE A 618 -20.89 37.90 5.50
CA PHE A 618 -21.91 38.92 5.64
C PHE A 618 -22.65 38.73 6.97
N THR A 619 -22.71 39.76 7.79
CA THR A 619 -23.29 39.69 9.15
C THR A 619 -24.77 39.39 9.14
N GLN A 620 -25.49 39.78 8.11
CA GLN A 620 -26.93 39.53 7.90
C GLN A 620 -27.19 38.40 6.92
N CYS A 621 -26.20 37.51 6.72
CA CYS A 621 -26.37 36.36 5.80
C CYS A 621 -27.51 35.48 6.23
N ILE A 622 -28.41 35.17 5.29
CA ILE A 622 -29.59 34.33 5.48
C ILE A 622 -29.29 32.85 5.76
N ALA A 623 -28.04 32.40 5.66
CA ALA A 623 -27.65 31.01 5.86
C ALA A 623 -26.58 30.80 6.92
N CYS A 624 -25.54 31.64 7.01
CA CYS A 624 -24.42 31.46 7.90
C CYS A 624 -24.27 32.53 9.00
N SER A 625 -25.19 33.50 9.10
CA SER A 625 -25.15 34.51 10.18
C SER A 625 -25.39 33.86 11.54
N GLU A 626 -24.87 34.47 12.61
CA GLU A 626 -25.08 34.03 13.98
C GLU A 626 -26.57 33.91 14.30
N LYS A 627 -27.39 34.93 13.94
CA LYS A 627 -28.85 34.89 14.14
C LYS A 627 -29.53 33.63 13.59
N VAL A 628 -29.14 33.23 12.38
CA VAL A 628 -29.76 32.05 11.72
C VAL A 628 -29.29 30.77 12.36
N VAL A 629 -28.00 30.67 12.70
CA VAL A 629 -27.44 29.48 13.36
C VAL A 629 -28.00 29.33 14.79
N GLU A 630 -28.09 30.39 15.55
CA GLU A 630 -28.68 30.41 16.89
C GLU A 630 -30.16 30.02 16.89
N ALA A 631 -30.96 30.58 15.94
CA ALA A 631 -32.36 30.21 15.78
C ALA A 631 -32.50 28.71 15.45
N PHE A 632 -31.66 28.16 14.57
CA PHE A 632 -31.66 26.75 14.27
C PHE A 632 -31.26 25.88 15.49
N GLN A 633 -30.26 26.31 16.26
CA GLN A 633 -29.81 25.61 17.46
C GLN A 633 -30.88 25.63 18.58
N ALA A 634 -31.59 26.73 18.74
CA ALA A 634 -32.60 26.91 19.76
C ALA A 634 -33.93 26.20 19.45
N GLU A 635 -34.40 26.30 18.20
CA GLU A 635 -35.72 25.83 17.82
C GLU A 635 -35.75 24.56 16.97
N GLY A 636 -34.60 24.18 16.38
CA GLY A 636 -34.46 22.95 15.58
C GLY A 636 -35.42 22.89 14.40
N ASP A 637 -36.24 21.82 14.36
CA ASP A 637 -37.18 21.61 13.25
C ASP A 637 -38.27 22.66 13.18
N ILE A 638 -38.66 23.26 14.30
CA ILE A 638 -39.67 24.33 14.33
C ILE A 638 -39.19 25.52 13.50
N PHE A 639 -37.94 25.93 13.70
CA PHE A 639 -37.30 26.97 12.88
C PHE A 639 -37.29 26.61 11.39
N LEU A 640 -36.89 25.38 11.06
CA LEU A 640 -36.82 24.91 9.67
C LEU A 640 -38.19 24.97 9.00
N PHE A 641 -39.25 24.52 9.68
CA PHE A 641 -40.60 24.59 9.14
C PHE A 641 -41.08 26.03 8.92
N LYS A 642 -40.74 27.00 9.79
CA LYS A 642 -41.03 28.43 9.57
C LYS A 642 -40.39 28.90 8.28
N VAL A 643 -39.11 28.55 8.06
CA VAL A 643 -38.35 28.92 6.85
C VAL A 643 -38.95 28.32 5.58
N PHE A 644 -39.40 27.06 5.63
CA PHE A 644 -39.99 26.42 4.46
C PHE A 644 -41.37 26.99 4.12
N GLN A 645 -42.18 27.33 5.14
CA GLN A 645 -43.54 27.82 4.97
C GLN A 645 -43.58 29.29 4.50
N THR A 646 -42.64 30.10 4.93
CA THR A 646 -42.68 31.57 4.74
C THR A 646 -41.44 32.05 4.02
N SER A 647 -41.58 32.51 2.79
CA SER A 647 -40.45 32.99 1.96
C SER A 647 -39.73 34.22 2.52
N THR A 648 -40.43 35.07 3.29
CA THR A 648 -39.86 36.30 3.88
C THR A 648 -39.20 36.08 5.23
N TYR A 649 -39.49 34.93 5.90
CA TYR A 649 -39.05 34.70 7.27
C TYR A 649 -37.53 34.89 7.50
N LEU A 650 -36.68 34.42 6.58
CA LEU A 650 -35.25 34.61 6.66
C LEU A 650 -34.83 36.07 6.48
N ALA A 651 -35.49 36.79 5.61
CA ALA A 651 -35.23 38.20 5.38
C ALA A 651 -35.57 39.05 6.61
N ASP A 652 -36.70 38.70 7.26
CA ASP A 652 -37.16 39.42 8.48
C ASP A 652 -36.24 39.07 9.67
N LEU A 653 -35.88 37.80 9.85
CA LEU A 653 -34.96 37.33 10.91
C LEU A 653 -33.58 38.03 10.83
N THR A 654 -33.05 38.19 9.64
CA THR A 654 -31.72 38.75 9.39
C THR A 654 -31.71 40.28 9.18
N ASP A 655 -32.86 40.93 9.22
CA ASP A 655 -33.05 42.35 8.92
C ASP A 655 -32.63 42.78 7.49
N ILE A 656 -32.51 41.83 6.56
CA ILE A 656 -32.18 42.12 5.16
C ILE A 656 -33.33 42.86 4.47
N SER A 657 -34.58 42.60 4.88
CA SER A 657 -35.77 43.35 4.36
C SER A 657 -35.63 44.87 4.48
N LYS A 658 -34.96 45.36 5.53
CA LYS A 658 -34.74 46.80 5.77
C LYS A 658 -33.84 47.45 4.71
N PHE A 659 -32.96 46.67 4.02
CA PHE A 659 -32.15 47.21 2.92
C PHE A 659 -33.01 47.55 1.68
N GLY A 660 -34.13 46.86 1.46
CA GLY A 660 -35.08 47.17 0.38
C GLY A 660 -35.90 48.40 0.62
N GLU A 661 -36.11 48.80 1.88
CA GLU A 661 -36.86 50.00 2.23
C GLU A 661 -36.04 51.29 2.03
N ILE A 662 -34.73 51.22 2.20
CA ILE A 662 -33.82 52.39 2.03
C ILE A 662 -33.66 52.78 0.56
N ASN A 663 -33.86 51.84 -0.38
CA ASN A 663 -33.72 52.10 -1.82
C ASN A 663 -35.04 52.57 -2.51
N ASN A 664 -36.10 52.79 -1.78
CA ASN A 664 -37.37 53.32 -2.34
C ASN A 664 -37.42 54.87 -2.45
N GLU A 665 -36.37 55.57 -2.01
CA GLU A 665 -36.18 56.95 -2.45
C GLU A 665 -35.64 56.95 -3.88
N VAL A 666 -36.55 56.88 -4.83
CA VAL A 666 -36.23 57.14 -6.24
C VAL A 666 -35.69 58.58 -6.32
N ILE A 667 -34.39 58.70 -6.50
CA ILE A 667 -33.79 59.97 -6.90
C ILE A 667 -34.29 60.21 -8.35
N ASP A 668 -35.25 61.03 -8.51
CA ASP A 668 -35.74 61.47 -9.82
C ASP A 668 -34.64 62.29 -10.51
N LEU A 669 -33.88 61.62 -11.39
CA LEU A 669 -32.81 62.23 -12.18
C LEU A 669 -33.32 63.00 -13.41
N GLU A 670 -34.65 63.20 -13.53
CA GLU A 670 -35.23 63.91 -14.70
C GLU A 670 -35.20 65.42 -14.60
N SER A 671 -34.73 66.02 -13.51
CA SER A 671 -34.87 67.52 -13.35
C SER A 671 -33.70 68.39 -13.83
N ASP A 672 -32.55 67.80 -14.27
CA ASP A 672 -31.37 68.65 -14.57
C ASP A 672 -30.70 68.38 -15.94
N LEU A 673 -31.45 67.95 -16.95
CA LEU A 673 -31.02 68.02 -18.34
C LEU A 673 -31.70 69.21 -19.05
N GLU A 674 -31.38 70.43 -18.63
CA GLU A 674 -31.49 71.57 -19.55
C GLU A 674 -30.40 71.48 -20.61
N LEU A 675 -30.82 71.12 -21.81
CA LEU A 675 -30.05 71.21 -23.02
C LEU A 675 -29.83 72.66 -23.29
N SER A 676 -28.64 73.23 -23.09
CA SER A 676 -28.20 74.45 -23.66
C SER A 676 -27.78 74.20 -25.11
N ASP A 677 -28.40 74.89 -26.04
CA ASP A 677 -28.15 74.94 -27.47
C ASP A 677 -26.69 75.16 -27.89
#